data_87432acc8220d8fe761377a13ffc91f7
#
_entry.id   87432acc8220d8fe761377a13ffc91f7
#
_cell.length_a   1.000
_cell.length_b   1.000
_cell.length_c   1.000
_cell.angle_alpha   90.00
_cell.angle_beta   90.00
_cell.angle_gamma   90.00
#
_symmetry.space_group_name_H-M   'P 1'
#
loop_
_entity.id
_entity.type
_entity.pdbx_description
1 polymer ?
#
loop_
_entity_poly.entity_id
_entity_poly.type
_entity_poly.pdbx_seq_one_letter_code
_entity_poly.pdbx_strand_id
1 'polypeptide(L)'
;MDYPTLQLKRPGIALLLLAALSAPVLPAAHSATPAAPSAAEVYFKLPEFDAPAISPDGRSIGFIAQSNGHSCLFKIDRLTGQIQGLFSAGEGDVGAFWWIGDKRVLVQGFGAENTEYFVQELTNTPPRPIPILKGVPTNWITVMPNDTEHVVALNFWREDYLSRINLNTGHSTKLESFTSLFDYTVVSASGELRAKLWQDRGQWRIAWRARAGQPWHTLECSNDDFPTFVPAGIADDDRHILVYSRDASDTEAVMLLDPETDQRTLLARRPDHDALGLVWMAPQFAAAGATFYSNGSEDSTFFTADAQRFSAVLDNSLPGMIHRVTSSSKDGMVRIIEAWPPGYPSRYYLFDAVQHRLSLLGEQRPDIAPGTLGNVRYFSFRTRDGLTETGYVVMPRQNPDPKPVPVLVMGMQYVGEHAATAKYFSARDQYFASRGIAVAHFAVRGSAGFGHKFKQAGDFQLAGKIVQDFEDGVAQLAHDGLIDPHRVALMGYRLGGLFALHTAAVSTTFQAVVAYNTQCDLTASDISWQSSSIAETPTIIKQAGGTQAAYDLVHQFEPESFMAKLSVPAMLIYTSWYGYTFSLPQAAQIRSSFEKHHKTYAWSEIDYHASDRVKTSAYEAETYTKIADYLAKTLK
;
A
#
# COMPACT_ATOMS: atom_id res chain seq x y z
N MET A 1 -4.47 -34.21 6.82
CA MET A 1 -4.69 -34.06 8.27
C MET A 1 -6.05 -33.46 8.48
N ASP A 2 -6.95 -34.15 9.18
CA ASP A 2 -8.26 -33.60 9.51
C ASP A 2 -8.08 -32.55 10.60
N TYR A 3 -8.41 -31.30 10.31
CA TYR A 3 -8.39 -30.22 11.30
C TYR A 3 -9.73 -30.20 12.04
N PRO A 4 -9.76 -30.47 13.34
CA PRO A 4 -10.98 -30.31 14.15
C PRO A 4 -11.31 -28.81 14.31
N THR A 5 -12.56 -28.52 14.59
CA THR A 5 -13.10 -27.17 14.84
C THR A 5 -12.26 -26.45 15.89
N LEU A 6 -11.72 -25.27 15.55
CA LEU A 6 -10.90 -24.45 16.45
C LEU A 6 -11.76 -23.81 17.54
N GLN A 7 -11.33 -23.96 18.80
CA GLN A 7 -11.94 -23.24 19.92
C GLN A 7 -11.28 -21.89 20.14
N LEU A 8 -12.05 -20.80 20.05
CA LEU A 8 -11.63 -19.45 20.41
C LEU A 8 -11.65 -19.31 21.95
N LYS A 9 -10.46 -19.18 22.56
CA LYS A 9 -10.37 -18.73 23.96
C LYS A 9 -9.84 -17.30 23.98
N ARG A 10 -10.50 -16.42 24.72
CA ARG A 10 -9.98 -15.09 25.05
C ARG A 10 -8.84 -15.26 26.05
N PRO A 11 -7.59 -14.88 25.75
CA PRO A 11 -6.51 -14.93 26.72
C PRO A 11 -6.42 -13.63 27.50
N GLY A 12 -5.99 -13.73 28.74
CA GLY A 12 -5.71 -12.60 29.62
C GLY A 12 -4.44 -11.80 29.26
N ILE A 13 -3.95 -11.89 28.02
CA ILE A 13 -2.73 -11.19 27.56
C ILE A 13 -2.99 -9.69 27.31
N ALA A 14 -4.22 -9.30 26.94
CA ALA A 14 -4.58 -7.88 26.77
C ALA A 14 -4.44 -7.04 28.06
N LEU A 15 -4.50 -7.66 29.24
CA LEU A 15 -4.28 -6.98 30.52
C LEU A 15 -2.79 -6.84 30.92
N LEU A 16 -1.90 -7.62 30.32
CA LEU A 16 -0.45 -7.58 30.63
C LEU A 16 0.31 -6.48 29.87
N LEU A 17 -0.21 -5.99 28.74
CA LEU A 17 0.39 -4.88 28.01
C LEU A 17 0.38 -3.55 28.79
N LEU A 18 -0.59 -3.33 29.66
CA LEU A 18 -0.67 -2.14 30.52
C LEU A 18 0.30 -2.19 31.73
N ALA A 19 0.74 -3.37 32.17
CA ALA A 19 1.59 -3.52 33.34
C ALA A 19 3.11 -3.48 33.04
N ALA A 20 3.53 -3.78 31.80
CA ALA A 20 4.94 -3.80 31.42
C ALA A 20 5.53 -2.41 31.08
N LEU A 21 4.70 -1.36 31.02
CA LEU A 21 5.10 0.02 30.74
C LEU A 21 5.58 0.81 31.98
N SER A 22 5.61 0.20 33.16
CA SER A 22 6.13 0.84 34.38
C SER A 22 7.61 0.45 34.62
N ALA A 23 8.55 0.97 33.82
CA ALA A 23 9.93 1.10 34.22
C ALA A 23 10.07 2.25 35.25
N PRO A 24 10.99 2.18 36.22
CA PRO A 24 11.09 3.20 37.25
C PRO A 24 11.45 4.56 36.63
N VAL A 25 10.53 5.51 36.78
CA VAL A 25 10.70 6.90 36.36
C VAL A 25 11.65 7.57 37.33
N LEU A 26 12.80 8.04 36.85
CA LEU A 26 13.58 9.09 37.51
C LEU A 26 12.73 10.38 37.49
N PRO A 27 12.73 11.19 38.55
CA PRO A 27 11.88 12.36 38.64
C PRO A 27 12.30 13.40 37.58
N ALA A 28 11.52 13.52 36.54
CA ALA A 28 11.63 14.58 35.54
C ALA A 28 10.80 15.79 35.95
N ALA A 29 11.35 16.96 35.66
CA ALA A 29 10.74 18.25 35.84
C ALA A 29 9.29 18.31 35.26
N HIS A 30 8.46 19.14 35.91
CA HIS A 30 7.05 19.37 35.59
C HIS A 30 6.81 19.52 34.08
N SER A 31 6.37 18.46 33.43
CA SER A 31 5.79 18.55 32.11
C SER A 31 4.28 18.77 32.25
N ALA A 32 3.77 19.74 31.51
CA ALA A 32 2.33 19.97 31.41
C ALA A 32 1.62 18.67 31.05
N THR A 33 0.49 18.38 31.68
CA THR A 33 -0.38 17.24 31.33
C THR A 33 -0.65 17.31 29.83
N PRO A 34 -0.38 16.25 29.06
CA PRO A 34 -0.68 16.26 27.62
C PRO A 34 -2.17 16.57 27.44
N ALA A 35 -2.49 17.50 26.55
CA ALA A 35 -3.87 17.76 26.18
C ALA A 35 -4.49 16.46 25.67
N ALA A 36 -5.78 16.23 25.98
CA ALA A 36 -6.50 15.08 25.43
C ALA A 36 -6.41 15.10 23.89
N PRO A 37 -6.11 13.97 23.23
CA PRO A 37 -5.95 13.94 21.78
C PRO A 37 -7.20 14.48 21.09
N SER A 38 -7.02 15.23 20.00
CA SER A 38 -8.14 15.72 19.20
C SER A 38 -8.92 14.53 18.62
N ALA A 39 -10.19 14.73 18.28
CA ALA A 39 -11.00 13.65 17.69
C ALA A 39 -10.36 13.09 16.40
N ALA A 40 -9.59 13.88 15.65
CA ALA A 40 -8.83 13.46 14.48
C ALA A 40 -7.63 12.58 14.83
N GLU A 41 -6.84 12.97 15.84
CA GLU A 41 -5.64 12.23 16.25
C GLU A 41 -5.92 10.77 16.57
N VAL A 42 -7.10 10.44 17.09
CA VAL A 42 -7.49 9.05 17.35
C VAL A 42 -7.46 8.20 16.08
N TYR A 43 -7.74 8.74 14.90
CA TYR A 43 -7.72 7.99 13.64
C TYR A 43 -6.31 7.85 13.07
N PHE A 44 -5.47 8.87 13.22
CA PHE A 44 -4.14 8.96 12.59
C PHE A 44 -2.99 8.52 13.51
N LYS A 45 -3.24 8.27 14.78
CA LYS A 45 -2.27 7.73 15.73
C LYS A 45 -1.60 6.46 15.18
N LEU A 46 -0.33 6.27 15.46
CA LEU A 46 0.39 5.05 15.10
C LEU A 46 -0.20 3.81 15.79
N PRO A 47 -0.11 2.62 15.18
CA PRO A 47 -0.60 1.38 15.79
C PRO A 47 0.00 1.11 17.16
N GLU A 48 -0.80 0.53 18.08
CA GLU A 48 -0.32 0.08 19.39
C GLU A 48 0.34 -1.29 19.36
N PHE A 49 -0.01 -2.12 18.35
CA PHE A 49 0.58 -3.42 18.12
C PHE A 49 0.61 -3.68 16.60
N ASP A 50 1.79 -3.80 16.02
CA ASP A 50 1.93 -3.89 14.57
C ASP A 50 3.02 -4.86 14.14
N ALA A 51 2.88 -5.38 12.91
CA ALA A 51 3.85 -6.23 12.22
C ALA A 51 4.41 -7.39 13.06
N PRO A 52 3.60 -8.16 13.84
CA PRO A 52 4.14 -9.27 14.61
C PRO A 52 4.69 -10.35 13.68
N ALA A 53 5.87 -10.87 14.03
CA ALA A 53 6.54 -11.96 13.32
C ALA A 53 7.10 -12.98 14.31
N ILE A 54 6.90 -14.28 14.00
CA ILE A 54 7.41 -15.40 14.82
C ILE A 54 8.84 -15.73 14.42
N SER A 55 9.71 -16.03 15.41
CA SER A 55 11.06 -16.54 15.15
C SER A 55 11.01 -17.90 14.45
N PRO A 56 12.05 -18.28 13.67
CA PRO A 56 12.08 -19.56 12.97
C PRO A 56 11.87 -20.77 13.88
N ASP A 57 12.37 -20.74 15.13
CA ASP A 57 12.17 -21.81 16.12
C ASP A 57 10.79 -21.79 16.82
N GLY A 58 9.94 -20.82 16.51
CA GLY A 58 8.60 -20.68 17.07
C GLY A 58 8.53 -20.22 18.53
N ARG A 59 9.64 -19.78 19.15
CA ARG A 59 9.71 -19.44 20.58
C ARG A 59 9.47 -17.96 20.89
N SER A 60 9.86 -17.08 19.98
CA SER A 60 9.78 -15.64 20.17
C SER A 60 8.90 -14.98 19.13
N ILE A 61 8.14 -13.95 19.53
CA ILE A 61 7.36 -13.11 18.63
C ILE A 61 7.91 -11.70 18.73
N GLY A 62 8.50 -11.19 17.65
CA GLY A 62 8.83 -9.77 17.53
C GLY A 62 7.58 -8.98 17.12
N PHE A 63 7.45 -7.73 17.57
CA PHE A 63 6.39 -6.82 17.15
C PHE A 63 6.80 -5.36 17.34
N ILE A 64 6.19 -4.48 16.58
CA ILE A 64 6.40 -3.04 16.70
C ILE A 64 5.28 -2.44 17.55
N ALA A 65 5.62 -1.61 18.52
CA ALA A 65 4.67 -0.91 19.37
C ALA A 65 5.19 0.48 19.78
N GLN A 66 4.30 1.29 20.30
CA GLN A 66 4.63 2.65 20.77
C GLN A 66 5.29 2.62 22.16
N SER A 67 6.37 3.38 22.32
CA SER A 67 7.01 3.67 23.60
C SER A 67 7.56 5.09 23.60
N ASN A 68 7.16 5.90 24.57
CA ASN A 68 7.57 7.32 24.69
C ASN A 68 7.35 8.17 23.42
N GLY A 69 6.28 7.87 22.68
CA GLY A 69 5.96 8.59 21.46
C GLY A 69 6.67 8.08 20.19
N HIS A 70 7.48 7.03 20.28
CA HIS A 70 8.21 6.43 19.15
C HIS A 70 7.86 4.97 18.93
N SER A 71 7.93 4.52 17.70
CA SER A 71 7.80 3.10 17.37
C SER A 71 9.09 2.36 17.75
N CYS A 72 8.95 1.34 18.57
CA CYS A 72 10.05 0.50 19.06
C CYS A 72 9.78 -0.97 18.76
N LEU A 73 10.83 -1.78 18.69
CA LEU A 73 10.73 -3.22 18.55
C LEU A 73 10.72 -3.89 19.92
N PHE A 74 9.72 -4.73 20.12
CA PHE A 74 9.55 -5.58 21.32
C PHE A 74 9.60 -7.05 20.94
N LYS A 75 9.80 -7.88 21.94
CA LYS A 75 9.77 -9.34 21.85
C LYS A 75 8.87 -9.92 22.93
N ILE A 76 8.04 -10.91 22.57
CA ILE A 76 7.29 -11.77 23.48
C ILE A 76 7.96 -13.14 23.50
N ASP A 77 8.29 -13.67 24.66
CA ASP A 77 8.57 -15.09 24.83
C ASP A 77 7.24 -15.86 24.83
N ARG A 78 7.04 -16.74 23.85
CA ARG A 78 5.76 -17.41 23.63
C ARG A 78 5.36 -18.36 24.77
N LEU A 79 6.32 -18.94 25.48
CA LEU A 79 6.06 -19.89 26.56
C LEU A 79 5.69 -19.19 27.86
N THR A 80 6.39 -18.11 28.18
CA THR A 80 6.22 -17.39 29.45
C THR A 80 5.27 -16.19 29.33
N GLY A 81 5.03 -15.68 28.11
CA GLY A 81 4.29 -14.45 27.85
C GLY A 81 5.08 -13.18 28.23
N GLN A 82 6.36 -13.31 28.63
CA GLN A 82 7.16 -12.15 29.03
C GLN A 82 7.46 -11.25 27.84
N ILE A 83 7.21 -9.95 28.01
CA ILE A 83 7.51 -8.90 27.01
C ILE A 83 8.80 -8.20 27.40
N GLN A 84 9.66 -7.97 26.41
CA GLN A 84 10.93 -7.27 26.55
C GLN A 84 11.12 -6.28 25.40
N GLY A 85 11.55 -5.03 25.70
CA GLY A 85 12.04 -4.09 24.68
C GLY A 85 13.32 -4.64 24.05
N LEU A 86 13.38 -4.66 22.73
CA LEU A 86 14.51 -5.22 22.00
C LEU A 86 15.33 -4.15 21.29
N PHE A 87 14.69 -3.15 20.69
CA PHE A 87 15.37 -2.09 19.94
C PHE A 87 14.56 -0.79 19.95
N SER A 88 15.28 0.33 20.09
CA SER A 88 14.78 1.69 19.88
C SER A 88 15.77 2.45 19.01
N ALA A 89 15.27 3.24 18.06
CA ALA A 89 16.08 4.11 17.20
C ALA A 89 16.41 5.47 17.86
N GLY A 90 16.31 5.58 19.17
CA GLY A 90 16.51 6.84 19.91
C GLY A 90 15.35 7.82 19.67
N GLU A 91 15.63 8.96 19.06
CA GLU A 91 14.61 9.95 18.65
C GLU A 91 13.91 9.55 17.31
N GLY A 92 14.29 8.44 16.72
CA GLY A 92 13.70 7.90 15.49
C GLY A 92 12.68 6.79 15.75
N ASP A 93 12.14 6.25 14.68
CA ASP A 93 11.12 5.21 14.67
C ASP A 93 11.62 3.90 14.08
N VAL A 94 11.13 2.76 14.57
CA VAL A 94 11.29 1.46 13.92
C VAL A 94 10.24 1.34 12.81
N GLY A 95 10.71 1.07 11.59
CA GLY A 95 9.84 0.91 10.42
C GLY A 95 9.51 -0.53 10.10
N ALA A 96 10.50 -1.41 10.20
CA ALA A 96 10.36 -2.83 9.92
C ALA A 96 11.44 -3.65 10.64
N PHE A 97 11.23 -4.95 10.73
CA PHE A 97 12.26 -5.89 11.19
C PHE A 97 12.09 -7.26 10.52
N TRP A 98 13.16 -8.03 10.49
CA TRP A 98 13.20 -9.39 9.97
C TRP A 98 14.00 -10.29 10.89
N TRP A 99 13.50 -11.48 11.14
CA TRP A 99 14.25 -12.52 11.83
C TRP A 99 15.45 -12.99 10.99
N ILE A 100 16.62 -13.01 11.59
CA ILE A 100 17.86 -13.56 11.02
C ILE A 100 18.24 -14.79 11.85
N GLY A 101 17.62 -15.93 11.54
CA GLY A 101 17.65 -17.09 12.41
C GLY A 101 16.91 -16.86 13.74
N ASP A 102 17.27 -17.64 14.78
CA ASP A 102 16.53 -17.66 16.05
C ASP A 102 17.02 -16.63 17.09
N LYS A 103 18.17 -16.01 16.85
CA LYS A 103 18.89 -15.26 17.89
C LYS A 103 19.05 -13.77 17.60
N ARG A 104 18.72 -13.30 16.41
CA ARG A 104 18.90 -11.91 16.03
C ARG A 104 17.88 -11.44 14.99
N VAL A 105 17.75 -10.16 14.87
CA VAL A 105 16.90 -9.50 13.90
C VAL A 105 17.68 -8.44 13.12
N LEU A 106 17.33 -8.22 11.86
CA LEU A 106 17.66 -7.01 11.13
C LEU A 106 16.52 -6.01 11.40
N VAL A 107 16.86 -4.79 11.78
CA VAL A 107 15.90 -3.74 12.12
C VAL A 107 16.13 -2.54 11.21
N GLN A 108 15.06 -2.01 10.64
CA GLN A 108 15.06 -0.73 9.96
C GLN A 108 14.64 0.36 10.95
N GLY A 109 15.51 1.34 11.15
CA GLY A 109 15.25 2.57 11.90
C GLY A 109 15.14 3.76 10.96
N PHE A 110 14.27 4.70 11.28
CA PHE A 110 14.19 6.01 10.62
C PHE A 110 14.83 7.05 11.55
N GLY A 111 16.01 7.53 11.19
CA GLY A 111 16.63 8.70 11.83
C GLY A 111 16.15 10.00 11.20
N ALA A 112 16.67 11.14 11.72
CA ALA A 112 16.27 12.48 11.29
C ALA A 112 16.43 12.74 9.78
N GLU A 113 17.43 12.11 9.15
CA GLU A 113 17.77 12.38 7.75
C GLU A 113 17.67 11.16 6.81
N ASN A 114 17.71 9.93 7.35
CA ASN A 114 17.83 8.74 6.52
C ASN A 114 17.26 7.49 7.21
N THR A 115 16.91 6.52 6.36
CA THR A 115 16.68 5.14 6.78
C THR A 115 18.01 4.46 7.11
N GLU A 116 18.11 3.84 8.26
CA GLU A 116 19.28 3.09 8.71
C GLU A 116 18.91 1.67 9.09
N TYR A 117 19.87 0.77 9.02
CA TYR A 117 19.66 -0.65 9.33
C TYR A 117 20.63 -1.12 10.41
N PHE A 118 20.12 -1.96 11.32
CA PHE A 118 20.85 -2.46 12.46
C PHE A 118 20.64 -3.96 12.61
N VAL A 119 21.69 -4.69 12.97
CA VAL A 119 21.56 -6.05 13.48
C VAL A 119 21.45 -5.97 15.00
N GLN A 120 20.38 -6.51 15.54
CA GLN A 120 20.11 -6.59 16.97
C GLN A 120 20.08 -8.06 17.41
N GLU A 121 20.94 -8.43 18.34
CA GLU A 121 20.90 -9.72 19.01
C GLU A 121 19.75 -9.75 20.04
N LEU A 122 19.20 -10.93 20.32
CA LEU A 122 18.16 -11.08 21.36
C LEU A 122 18.70 -10.92 22.79
N THR A 123 20.01 -10.79 22.93
CA THR A 123 20.72 -10.47 24.17
C THR A 123 20.81 -8.94 24.33
N ASN A 124 21.16 -8.45 25.53
CA ASN A 124 21.34 -7.03 25.80
C ASN A 124 22.61 -6.43 25.15
N THR A 125 22.99 -6.90 23.98
CA THR A 125 24.13 -6.38 23.22
C THR A 125 23.71 -5.12 22.47
N PRO A 126 24.54 -4.07 22.38
CA PRO A 126 24.21 -2.88 21.59
C PRO A 126 23.95 -3.25 20.13
N PRO A 127 22.97 -2.57 19.46
CA PRO A 127 22.68 -2.78 18.05
C PRO A 127 23.89 -2.39 17.20
N ARG A 128 24.11 -3.15 16.12
CA ARG A 128 25.21 -2.90 15.20
C ARG A 128 24.68 -2.34 13.88
N PRO A 129 25.09 -1.12 13.47
CA PRO A 129 24.65 -0.53 12.21
C PRO A 129 25.23 -1.28 11.00
N ILE A 130 24.47 -1.27 9.89
CA ILE A 130 24.88 -1.79 8.58
C ILE A 130 24.88 -0.63 7.58
N PRO A 131 25.98 0.14 7.51
CA PRO A 131 26.03 1.41 6.75
C PRO A 131 25.74 1.27 5.26
N ILE A 132 26.06 0.10 4.66
CA ILE A 132 25.82 -0.15 3.23
C ILE A 132 24.33 -0.23 2.89
N LEU A 133 23.47 -0.50 3.86
CA LEU A 133 22.01 -0.51 3.69
C LEU A 133 21.36 0.87 3.93
N LYS A 134 22.14 1.88 4.29
CA LYS A 134 21.60 3.23 4.54
C LYS A 134 20.83 3.74 3.31
N GLY A 135 19.56 4.11 3.51
CA GLY A 135 18.68 4.62 2.47
C GLY A 135 18.02 3.56 1.57
N VAL A 136 18.35 2.27 1.72
CA VAL A 136 17.71 1.19 0.94
C VAL A 136 16.27 0.99 1.42
N PRO A 137 15.25 1.00 0.52
CA PRO A 137 13.87 0.70 0.87
C PRO A 137 13.68 -0.74 1.38
N THR A 138 12.71 -0.96 2.26
CA THR A 138 12.42 -2.27 2.88
C THR A 138 12.09 -3.37 1.88
N ASN A 139 11.30 -3.04 0.85
CA ASN A 139 10.89 -3.98 -0.19
C ASN A 139 12.03 -4.45 -1.11
N TRP A 140 13.21 -3.85 -0.97
CA TRP A 140 14.41 -4.22 -1.73
C TRP A 140 15.41 -5.04 -0.92
N ILE A 141 15.00 -5.49 0.26
CA ILE A 141 15.81 -6.37 1.09
C ILE A 141 15.15 -7.75 1.15
N THR A 142 15.91 -8.75 0.76
CA THR A 142 15.50 -10.16 0.85
C THR A 142 16.31 -10.86 1.93
N VAL A 143 15.62 -11.33 2.96
CA VAL A 143 16.17 -12.19 4.00
C VAL A 143 16.05 -13.64 3.56
N MET A 144 17.12 -14.40 3.69
CA MET A 144 17.19 -15.78 3.25
C MET A 144 16.93 -16.73 4.43
N PRO A 145 15.94 -17.64 4.36
CA PRO A 145 15.55 -18.49 5.49
C PRO A 145 16.66 -19.41 6.01
N ASN A 146 17.57 -19.80 5.12
CA ASN A 146 18.65 -20.74 5.42
C ASN A 146 20.03 -20.09 5.53
N ASP A 147 20.13 -18.78 5.36
CA ASP A 147 21.37 -18.01 5.52
C ASP A 147 21.19 -16.95 6.60
N THR A 148 21.78 -17.21 7.76
CA THR A 148 21.70 -16.30 8.90
C THR A 148 22.80 -15.25 8.92
N GLU A 149 23.69 -15.24 7.94
CA GLU A 149 24.82 -14.33 7.89
C GLU A 149 24.67 -13.23 6.84
N HIS A 150 23.81 -13.43 5.83
CA HIS A 150 23.69 -12.51 4.72
C HIS A 150 22.23 -12.09 4.47
N VAL A 151 22.10 -10.95 3.78
CA VAL A 151 20.88 -10.53 3.08
C VAL A 151 21.22 -10.19 1.64
N VAL A 152 20.22 -10.25 0.77
CA VAL A 152 20.33 -9.71 -0.59
C VAL A 152 19.61 -8.37 -0.62
N ALA A 153 20.25 -7.35 -1.14
CA ALA A 153 19.67 -6.01 -1.25
C ALA A 153 19.89 -5.43 -2.64
N LEU A 154 18.87 -4.71 -3.11
CA LEU A 154 18.92 -3.92 -4.33
C LEU A 154 19.32 -2.49 -3.95
N ASN A 155 20.41 -1.99 -4.52
CA ASN A 155 20.97 -0.67 -4.21
C ASN A 155 20.88 0.25 -5.43
N PHE A 156 20.11 1.37 -5.32
CA PHE A 156 19.88 2.31 -6.42
C PHE A 156 20.60 3.67 -6.25
N TRP A 157 21.12 3.97 -5.07
CA TRP A 157 21.54 5.35 -4.79
C TRP A 157 22.90 5.76 -5.38
N ARG A 158 23.72 4.80 -5.79
CA ARG A 158 25.06 5.09 -6.35
C ARG A 158 25.36 4.34 -7.64
N GLU A 159 24.94 3.11 -7.71
CA GLU A 159 25.06 2.23 -8.87
C GLU A 159 23.91 1.22 -8.77
N ASP A 160 23.19 0.97 -9.85
CA ASP A 160 22.09 0.02 -9.88
C ASP A 160 22.63 -1.41 -9.87
N TYR A 161 22.67 -2.03 -8.69
CA TYR A 161 23.13 -3.41 -8.56
C TYR A 161 22.45 -4.17 -7.42
N LEU A 162 22.29 -5.47 -7.62
CA LEU A 162 21.93 -6.41 -6.58
C LEU A 162 23.21 -6.89 -5.88
N SER A 163 23.20 -6.92 -4.57
CA SER A 163 24.33 -7.36 -3.75
C SER A 163 23.93 -8.31 -2.66
N ARG A 164 24.84 -9.22 -2.32
CA ARG A 164 24.78 -10.03 -1.10
C ARG A 164 25.64 -9.37 -0.04
N ILE A 165 25.05 -9.07 1.09
CA ILE A 165 25.66 -8.30 2.17
C ILE A 165 25.82 -9.20 3.40
N ASN A 166 27.06 -9.34 3.86
CA ASN A 166 27.36 -10.06 5.10
C ASN A 166 27.00 -9.18 6.29
N LEU A 167 26.06 -9.64 7.08
CA LEU A 167 25.56 -8.92 8.25
C LEU A 167 26.56 -8.84 9.41
N ASN A 168 27.59 -9.69 9.44
CA ASN A 168 28.61 -9.68 10.51
C ASN A 168 29.72 -8.67 10.23
N THR A 169 30.10 -8.50 8.97
CA THR A 169 31.22 -7.66 8.55
C THR A 169 30.81 -6.38 7.84
N GLY A 170 29.57 -6.31 7.33
CA GLY A 170 29.13 -5.27 6.41
C GLY A 170 29.70 -5.39 5.01
N HIS A 171 30.46 -6.47 4.71
CA HIS A 171 31.03 -6.67 3.36
C HIS A 171 29.93 -6.97 2.35
N SER A 172 30.02 -6.31 1.21
CA SER A 172 29.08 -6.46 0.09
C SER A 172 29.75 -7.14 -1.09
N THR A 173 29.09 -8.15 -1.64
CA THR A 173 29.48 -8.82 -2.88
C THR A 173 28.43 -8.53 -3.94
N LYS A 174 28.82 -7.88 -5.04
CA LYS A 174 27.95 -7.58 -6.17
C LYS A 174 27.53 -8.87 -6.87
N LEU A 175 26.23 -9.07 -7.04
CA LEU A 175 25.66 -10.23 -7.73
C LEU A 175 25.33 -9.92 -9.19
N GLU A 176 24.72 -8.76 -9.45
CA GLU A 176 24.26 -8.36 -10.78
C GLU A 176 24.21 -6.83 -10.88
N SER A 177 24.45 -6.28 -12.08
CA SER A 177 24.27 -4.85 -12.38
C SER A 177 23.02 -4.64 -13.20
N PHE A 178 22.35 -3.51 -13.01
CA PHE A 178 21.17 -3.11 -13.75
C PHE A 178 21.43 -1.82 -14.53
N THR A 179 20.63 -1.58 -15.55
CA THR A 179 20.74 -0.41 -16.42
C THR A 179 19.58 0.56 -16.26
N SER A 180 18.57 0.23 -15.44
CA SER A 180 17.41 1.07 -15.21
C SER A 180 16.84 0.96 -13.78
N LEU A 181 16.12 1.99 -13.37
CA LEU A 181 15.54 2.16 -12.02
C LEU A 181 14.31 1.27 -11.69
N PHE A 182 13.78 0.51 -12.65
CA PHE A 182 12.50 -0.20 -12.51
C PHE A 182 12.59 -1.71 -12.66
N ASP A 183 13.69 -2.29 -12.23
CA ASP A 183 13.91 -3.70 -12.43
C ASP A 183 13.22 -4.50 -11.31
N TYR A 184 12.33 -5.39 -11.69
CA TYR A 184 11.82 -6.43 -10.81
C TYR A 184 12.84 -7.57 -10.78
N THR A 185 13.14 -8.06 -9.59
CA THR A 185 14.05 -9.18 -9.39
C THR A 185 13.37 -10.27 -8.58
N VAL A 186 13.61 -11.51 -8.98
CA VAL A 186 13.18 -12.68 -8.22
C VAL A 186 14.43 -13.43 -7.74
N VAL A 187 14.55 -13.46 -6.42
CA VAL A 187 15.67 -14.10 -5.71
C VAL A 187 15.15 -15.34 -5.02
N SER A 188 15.88 -16.45 -5.11
CA SER A 188 15.55 -17.71 -4.45
C SER A 188 15.80 -17.65 -2.94
N ALA A 189 15.34 -18.65 -2.21
CA ALA A 189 15.60 -18.82 -0.77
C ALA A 189 17.08 -18.95 -0.42
N SER A 190 17.93 -19.33 -1.39
CA SER A 190 19.40 -19.38 -1.26
C SER A 190 20.11 -18.08 -1.62
N GLY A 191 19.37 -17.05 -2.04
CA GLY A 191 19.93 -15.75 -2.44
C GLY A 191 20.42 -15.69 -3.88
N GLU A 192 20.00 -16.63 -4.75
CA GLU A 192 20.32 -16.63 -6.17
C GLU A 192 19.33 -15.78 -6.96
N LEU A 193 19.82 -14.88 -7.80
CA LEU A 193 18.98 -14.17 -8.76
C LEU A 193 18.52 -15.15 -9.85
N ARG A 194 17.22 -15.36 -9.96
CA ARG A 194 16.60 -16.37 -10.84
C ARG A 194 15.81 -15.75 -11.99
N ALA A 195 15.23 -14.58 -11.78
CA ALA A 195 14.56 -13.85 -12.85
C ALA A 195 14.71 -12.35 -12.66
N LYS A 196 14.66 -11.61 -13.75
CA LYS A 196 14.70 -10.14 -13.76
C LYS A 196 13.86 -9.58 -14.90
N LEU A 197 13.29 -8.41 -14.66
CA LEU A 197 12.55 -7.59 -15.62
C LEU A 197 13.17 -6.20 -15.61
N TRP A 198 13.54 -5.68 -16.77
CA TRP A 198 14.13 -4.34 -16.90
C TRP A 198 13.70 -3.67 -18.20
N GLN A 199 13.92 -2.37 -18.28
CA GLN A 199 13.68 -1.60 -19.48
C GLN A 199 15.02 -1.22 -20.12
N ASP A 200 15.20 -1.55 -21.40
CA ASP A 200 16.35 -1.17 -22.20
C ASP A 200 15.88 -0.29 -23.36
N ARG A 201 16.29 0.99 -23.37
CA ARG A 201 15.90 1.98 -24.39
C ARG A 201 14.40 2.08 -24.62
N GLY A 202 13.63 2.01 -23.55
CA GLY A 202 12.16 2.08 -23.59
C GLY A 202 11.48 0.74 -23.93
N GLN A 203 12.24 -0.33 -24.13
CA GLN A 203 11.72 -1.65 -24.41
C GLN A 203 11.86 -2.57 -23.18
N TRP A 204 10.77 -3.21 -22.78
CA TRP A 204 10.79 -4.17 -21.69
C TRP A 204 11.47 -5.47 -22.10
N ARG A 205 12.34 -5.97 -21.23
CA ARG A 205 13.05 -7.23 -21.35
C ARG A 205 12.88 -8.06 -20.08
N ILE A 206 12.70 -9.34 -20.26
CA ILE A 206 12.59 -10.32 -19.17
C ILE A 206 13.68 -11.35 -19.39
N ALA A 207 14.36 -11.73 -18.31
CA ALA A 207 15.26 -12.86 -18.35
C ALA A 207 15.06 -13.78 -17.15
N TRP A 208 15.27 -15.07 -17.34
CA TRP A 208 15.23 -16.08 -16.30
C TRP A 208 16.31 -17.14 -16.53
N ARG A 209 16.63 -17.86 -15.45
CA ARG A 209 17.56 -18.99 -15.49
C ARG A 209 17.19 -20.02 -14.42
N ALA A 210 17.52 -21.29 -14.67
CA ALA A 210 17.21 -22.36 -13.74
C ALA A 210 18.06 -22.30 -12.44
N ARG A 211 19.32 -21.86 -12.52
CA ARG A 211 20.24 -21.69 -11.37
C ARG A 211 21.29 -20.62 -11.64
N ALA A 212 21.94 -20.14 -10.60
CA ALA A 212 23.10 -19.25 -10.74
C ALA A 212 24.20 -19.89 -11.59
N GLY A 213 24.84 -19.08 -12.43
CA GLY A 213 25.89 -19.54 -13.35
C GLY A 213 25.40 -20.18 -14.65
N GLN A 214 24.10 -20.46 -14.79
CA GLN A 214 23.54 -20.90 -16.07
C GLN A 214 23.22 -19.71 -16.98
N PRO A 215 23.15 -19.93 -18.32
CA PRO A 215 22.78 -18.89 -19.28
C PRO A 215 21.40 -18.32 -18.96
N TRP A 216 21.22 -17.04 -19.27
CA TRP A 216 19.92 -16.38 -19.22
C TRP A 216 19.10 -16.72 -20.46
N HIS A 217 17.88 -17.15 -20.26
CA HIS A 217 16.82 -17.09 -21.27
C HIS A 217 16.30 -15.66 -21.27
N THR A 218 16.23 -15.02 -22.42
CA THR A 218 15.78 -13.62 -22.53
C THR A 218 14.64 -13.52 -23.52
N LEU A 219 13.56 -12.85 -23.11
CA LEU A 219 12.42 -12.50 -23.92
C LEU A 219 12.33 -10.99 -24.05
N GLU A 220 12.20 -10.49 -25.27
CA GLU A 220 11.83 -9.10 -25.55
C GLU A 220 10.31 -8.99 -25.54
N CYS A 221 9.78 -8.09 -24.73
CA CYS A 221 8.34 -7.83 -24.71
C CYS A 221 7.97 -6.88 -25.85
N SER A 222 6.77 -7.01 -26.41
CA SER A 222 6.28 -6.07 -27.41
C SER A 222 6.21 -4.65 -26.82
N ASN A 223 6.55 -3.64 -27.63
CA ASN A 223 6.75 -2.25 -27.22
C ASN A 223 5.51 -1.51 -26.69
N ASP A 224 4.35 -2.15 -26.62
CA ASP A 224 3.08 -1.44 -26.53
C ASP A 224 2.46 -1.41 -25.13
N ASP A 225 3.03 -2.18 -24.17
CA ASP A 225 2.46 -2.31 -22.82
C ASP A 225 3.49 -2.72 -21.78
N PHE A 226 3.12 -2.52 -20.49
CA PHE A 226 3.72 -3.24 -19.38
C PHE A 226 3.77 -4.74 -19.72
N PRO A 227 4.87 -5.44 -19.45
CA PRO A 227 5.07 -6.81 -19.95
C PRO A 227 3.89 -7.72 -19.65
N THR A 228 3.46 -8.47 -20.66
CA THR A 228 2.43 -9.49 -20.52
C THR A 228 2.86 -10.70 -19.69
N PHE A 229 4.09 -10.66 -19.21
CA PHE A 229 4.76 -11.73 -18.48
C PHE A 229 5.68 -11.10 -17.44
N VAL A 230 5.39 -11.27 -16.15
CA VAL A 230 6.14 -10.66 -15.04
C VAL A 230 6.55 -11.74 -14.04
N PRO A 231 7.84 -11.89 -13.73
CA PRO A 231 8.28 -12.79 -12.67
C PRO A 231 7.72 -12.35 -11.31
N ALA A 232 7.16 -13.29 -10.54
CA ALA A 232 6.48 -13.01 -9.29
C ALA A 232 7.10 -13.67 -8.07
N GLY A 233 7.81 -14.80 -8.23
CA GLY A 233 8.41 -15.53 -7.13
C GLY A 233 9.04 -16.85 -7.58
N ILE A 234 9.54 -17.61 -6.62
CA ILE A 234 10.03 -18.98 -6.81
C ILE A 234 9.02 -19.93 -6.17
N ALA A 235 8.75 -21.04 -6.82
CA ALA A 235 7.90 -22.09 -6.28
C ALA A 235 8.62 -22.87 -5.17
N ASP A 236 7.86 -23.67 -4.40
CA ASP A 236 8.35 -24.43 -3.23
C ASP A 236 9.47 -25.41 -3.55
N ASP A 237 9.55 -25.85 -4.80
CA ASP A 237 10.58 -26.80 -5.26
C ASP A 237 11.93 -26.13 -5.55
N ASP A 238 12.04 -24.81 -5.33
CA ASP A 238 13.21 -23.97 -5.63
C ASP A 238 13.71 -24.09 -7.09
N ARG A 239 12.88 -24.63 -7.97
CA ARG A 239 13.18 -24.83 -9.40
C ARG A 239 12.34 -23.92 -10.27
N HIS A 240 11.03 -24.05 -10.17
CA HIS A 240 10.09 -23.32 -11.01
C HIS A 240 9.94 -21.87 -10.57
N ILE A 241 9.60 -21.01 -11.54
CA ILE A 241 9.37 -19.58 -11.33
C ILE A 241 7.87 -19.31 -11.44
N LEU A 242 7.31 -18.64 -10.46
CA LEU A 242 5.95 -18.12 -10.52
C LEU A 242 5.95 -16.83 -11.34
N VAL A 243 5.00 -16.73 -12.25
CA VAL A 243 4.89 -15.58 -13.14
C VAL A 243 3.45 -15.13 -13.26
N TYR A 244 3.23 -13.82 -13.37
CA TYR A 244 1.98 -13.28 -13.87
C TYR A 244 2.02 -13.27 -15.39
N SER A 245 0.99 -13.77 -16.05
CA SER A 245 0.93 -13.78 -17.51
C SER A 245 -0.50 -13.72 -18.03
N ARG A 246 -0.71 -12.91 -19.05
CA ARG A 246 -1.98 -12.86 -19.79
C ARG A 246 -2.04 -13.95 -20.86
N ASP A 247 -0.91 -14.33 -21.43
CA ASP A 247 -0.82 -15.13 -22.67
C ASP A 247 -1.76 -14.55 -23.75
N ALA A 248 -2.70 -15.36 -24.27
CA ALA A 248 -3.72 -14.90 -25.23
C ALA A 248 -5.02 -14.43 -24.55
N SER A 249 -5.04 -14.29 -23.22
CA SER A 249 -6.22 -13.90 -22.43
C SER A 249 -6.27 -12.39 -22.21
N ASP A 250 -7.44 -11.90 -21.80
CA ASP A 250 -7.60 -10.50 -21.38
C ASP A 250 -7.05 -10.27 -19.97
N THR A 251 -7.19 -11.28 -19.08
CA THR A 251 -6.80 -11.16 -17.66
C THR A 251 -5.48 -11.84 -17.34
N GLU A 252 -4.76 -11.30 -16.36
CA GLU A 252 -3.53 -11.88 -15.83
C GLU A 252 -3.83 -13.09 -14.96
N ALA A 253 -3.07 -14.17 -15.20
CA ALA A 253 -3.08 -15.39 -14.43
C ALA A 253 -1.79 -15.57 -13.65
N VAL A 254 -1.79 -16.41 -12.61
CA VAL A 254 -0.57 -16.97 -12.05
C VAL A 254 -0.25 -18.28 -12.76
N MET A 255 0.97 -18.36 -13.28
CA MET A 255 1.48 -19.53 -13.98
C MET A 255 2.80 -20.00 -13.35
N LEU A 256 3.08 -21.28 -13.52
CA LEU A 256 4.35 -21.90 -13.16
C LEU A 256 5.20 -22.04 -14.42
N LEU A 257 6.35 -21.40 -14.45
CA LEU A 257 7.33 -21.49 -15.52
C LEU A 257 8.41 -22.51 -15.17
N ASP A 258 8.60 -23.52 -16.03
CA ASP A 258 9.81 -24.35 -16.00
C ASP A 258 10.94 -23.60 -16.69
N PRO A 259 11.99 -23.18 -15.95
CA PRO A 259 13.05 -22.35 -16.52
C PRO A 259 14.00 -23.07 -17.48
N GLU A 260 13.90 -24.41 -17.61
CA GLU A 260 14.72 -25.22 -18.53
C GLU A 260 14.03 -25.46 -19.88
N THR A 261 12.69 -25.60 -19.84
CA THR A 261 11.90 -25.97 -21.03
C THR A 261 11.03 -24.85 -21.56
N ASP A 262 10.95 -23.70 -20.83
CA ASP A 262 10.06 -22.56 -21.09
C ASP A 262 8.56 -22.92 -21.08
N GLN A 263 8.22 -24.12 -20.59
CA GLN A 263 6.81 -24.54 -20.45
C GLN A 263 6.15 -23.78 -19.30
N ARG A 264 4.90 -23.37 -19.54
CA ARG A 264 4.07 -22.67 -18.56
C ARG A 264 2.84 -23.50 -18.22
N THR A 265 2.62 -23.69 -16.93
CA THR A 265 1.44 -24.39 -16.40
C THR A 265 0.55 -23.39 -15.66
N LEU A 266 -0.72 -23.34 -16.02
CA LEU A 266 -1.70 -22.48 -15.37
C LEU A 266 -1.95 -22.95 -13.93
N LEU A 267 -1.78 -22.05 -12.94
CA LEU A 267 -2.12 -22.31 -11.54
C LEU A 267 -3.46 -21.68 -11.16
N ALA A 268 -3.69 -20.43 -11.52
CA ALA A 268 -4.93 -19.74 -11.22
C ALA A 268 -5.22 -18.62 -12.23
N ARG A 269 -6.49 -18.51 -12.65
CA ARG A 269 -7.01 -17.43 -13.50
C ARG A 269 -8.45 -17.13 -13.16
N ARG A 270 -8.84 -15.88 -13.27
CA ARG A 270 -10.23 -15.43 -13.30
C ARG A 270 -10.55 -14.83 -14.68
N PRO A 271 -11.77 -15.05 -15.21
CA PRO A 271 -12.11 -14.58 -16.56
C PRO A 271 -12.28 -13.06 -16.64
N ASP A 272 -12.58 -12.41 -15.53
CA ASP A 272 -13.02 -11.03 -15.40
C ASP A 272 -12.08 -10.14 -14.56
N HIS A 273 -11.07 -10.73 -13.90
CA HIS A 273 -10.15 -10.00 -13.03
C HIS A 273 -8.71 -10.52 -13.14
N ASP A 274 -7.76 -9.60 -13.02
CA ASP A 274 -6.34 -9.91 -12.98
C ASP A 274 -5.93 -10.50 -11.63
N ALA A 275 -4.89 -11.32 -11.63
CA ALA A 275 -4.19 -11.72 -10.42
C ALA A 275 -3.47 -10.48 -9.81
N LEU A 276 -3.77 -10.16 -8.56
CA LEU A 276 -3.25 -8.99 -7.85
C LEU A 276 -2.00 -9.29 -7.03
N GLY A 277 -1.83 -10.53 -6.61
CA GLY A 277 -0.74 -10.91 -5.73
C GLY A 277 -0.68 -12.40 -5.46
N LEU A 278 0.40 -12.85 -4.83
CA LEU A 278 0.54 -14.21 -4.34
C LEU A 278 0.11 -14.30 -2.88
N VAL A 279 -0.55 -15.40 -2.52
CA VAL A 279 -0.86 -15.76 -1.15
C VAL A 279 0.28 -16.61 -0.59
N TRP A 280 0.90 -16.14 0.46
CA TRP A 280 2.00 -16.82 1.15
C TRP A 280 1.46 -17.48 2.42
N MET A 281 1.75 -18.76 2.64
CA MET A 281 1.26 -19.50 3.81
C MET A 281 2.36 -20.03 4.72
N ALA A 282 3.62 -19.85 4.34
CA ALA A 282 4.82 -20.29 5.04
C ALA A 282 5.26 -21.76 4.80
N PRO A 283 6.54 -22.06 4.97
CA PRO A 283 7.58 -21.08 5.32
C PRO A 283 7.76 -20.02 4.26
N GLN A 284 8.32 -18.87 4.60
CA GLN A 284 8.60 -17.77 3.67
C GLN A 284 9.14 -18.32 2.35
N PHE A 285 8.56 -17.91 1.21
CA PHE A 285 8.83 -18.33 -0.16
C PHE A 285 7.93 -19.44 -0.75
N ALA A 286 7.00 -20.03 0.02
CA ALA A 286 6.01 -20.94 -0.52
C ALA A 286 4.71 -20.19 -0.87
N ALA A 287 4.50 -19.89 -2.13
CA ALA A 287 3.23 -19.32 -2.58
C ALA A 287 2.15 -20.40 -2.62
N ALA A 288 1.11 -20.24 -1.84
CA ALA A 288 0.04 -21.21 -1.68
C ALA A 288 -1.22 -20.87 -2.49
N GLY A 289 -1.26 -19.71 -3.12
CA GLY A 289 -2.40 -19.23 -3.89
C GLY A 289 -2.15 -17.90 -4.57
N ALA A 290 -3.20 -17.36 -5.17
CA ALA A 290 -3.25 -16.04 -5.78
C ALA A 290 -4.46 -15.25 -5.27
N THR A 291 -4.31 -13.93 -5.12
CA THR A 291 -5.41 -13.00 -4.85
C THR A 291 -5.90 -12.39 -6.15
N PHE A 292 -7.20 -12.16 -6.23
CA PHE A 292 -7.88 -11.52 -7.34
C PHE A 292 -8.79 -10.42 -6.82
N TYR A 293 -9.01 -9.39 -7.62
CA TYR A 293 -10.06 -8.43 -7.33
C TYR A 293 -11.44 -9.11 -7.36
N SER A 294 -12.34 -8.73 -6.48
CA SER A 294 -13.71 -9.24 -6.44
C SER A 294 -14.65 -8.19 -5.86
N ASN A 295 -15.42 -7.53 -6.72
CA ASN A 295 -16.49 -6.59 -6.34
C ASN A 295 -16.09 -5.56 -5.26
N GLY A 296 -14.95 -4.88 -5.44
CA GLY A 296 -14.44 -3.90 -4.46
C GLY A 296 -13.64 -4.48 -3.29
N SER A 297 -13.55 -5.82 -3.21
CA SER A 297 -12.76 -6.57 -2.26
C SER A 297 -11.70 -7.41 -2.97
N GLU A 298 -11.00 -8.24 -2.24
CA GLU A 298 -10.09 -9.26 -2.77
C GLU A 298 -10.56 -10.65 -2.32
N ASP A 299 -10.33 -11.62 -3.20
CA ASP A 299 -10.62 -13.02 -2.98
C ASP A 299 -9.40 -13.87 -3.38
N SER A 300 -9.25 -15.06 -2.79
CA SER A 300 -8.07 -15.90 -2.98
C SER A 300 -8.42 -17.22 -3.66
N THR A 301 -7.56 -17.65 -4.58
CA THR A 301 -7.59 -18.99 -5.17
C THR A 301 -6.32 -19.73 -4.75
N PHE A 302 -6.47 -20.90 -4.10
CA PHE A 302 -5.35 -21.66 -3.57
C PHE A 302 -4.85 -22.70 -4.56
N PHE A 303 -3.53 -22.93 -4.61
CA PHE A 303 -2.89 -23.88 -5.52
C PHE A 303 -2.95 -25.33 -5.00
N THR A 304 -3.10 -25.50 -3.68
CA THR A 304 -3.13 -26.83 -3.05
C THR A 304 -4.37 -27.02 -2.19
N ALA A 305 -4.83 -28.27 -2.09
CA ALA A 305 -5.97 -28.62 -1.25
C ALA A 305 -5.69 -28.36 0.26
N ASP A 306 -4.43 -28.46 0.70
CA ASP A 306 -4.05 -28.17 2.08
C ASP A 306 -4.19 -26.69 2.41
N ALA A 307 -3.73 -25.81 1.53
CA ALA A 307 -3.89 -24.37 1.68
C ALA A 307 -5.37 -23.97 1.67
N GLN A 308 -6.17 -24.55 0.79
CA GLN A 308 -7.60 -24.32 0.72
C GLN A 308 -8.31 -24.77 2.01
N ARG A 309 -7.97 -25.97 2.53
CA ARG A 309 -8.52 -26.45 3.81
C ARG A 309 -8.14 -25.55 4.99
N PHE A 310 -6.88 -25.09 5.03
CA PHE A 310 -6.44 -24.20 6.10
C PHE A 310 -7.17 -22.85 6.04
N SER A 311 -7.35 -22.26 4.85
CA SER A 311 -8.16 -21.05 4.70
C SER A 311 -9.59 -21.24 5.16
N ALA A 312 -10.25 -22.35 4.78
CA ALA A 312 -11.61 -22.66 5.20
C ALA A 312 -11.73 -22.80 6.75
N VAL A 313 -10.70 -23.32 7.42
CA VAL A 313 -10.65 -23.34 8.90
C VAL A 313 -10.60 -21.93 9.46
N LEU A 314 -9.83 -21.04 8.86
CA LEU A 314 -9.77 -19.63 9.28
C LEU A 314 -11.09 -18.90 9.01
N ASP A 315 -11.72 -19.11 7.85
CA ASP A 315 -13.04 -18.56 7.51
C ASP A 315 -14.09 -18.92 8.56
N ASN A 316 -14.11 -20.18 8.97
CA ASN A 316 -15.03 -20.67 10.02
C ASN A 316 -14.71 -20.12 11.41
N SER A 317 -13.42 -19.87 11.70
CA SER A 317 -12.96 -19.38 13.00
C SER A 317 -13.07 -17.86 13.15
N LEU A 318 -13.03 -17.13 12.03
CA LEU A 318 -13.00 -15.67 11.93
C LEU A 318 -14.08 -15.18 10.94
N PRO A 319 -15.37 -15.45 11.20
CA PRO A 319 -16.44 -15.19 10.25
C PRO A 319 -16.53 -13.69 9.90
N GLY A 320 -16.63 -13.40 8.60
CA GLY A 320 -16.73 -12.03 8.09
C GLY A 320 -15.43 -11.23 8.14
N MET A 321 -14.29 -11.87 8.43
CA MET A 321 -12.98 -11.24 8.40
C MET A 321 -12.20 -11.65 7.14
N ILE A 322 -11.50 -10.71 6.55
CA ILE A 322 -10.40 -10.97 5.64
C ILE A 322 -9.24 -11.45 6.51
N HIS A 323 -8.49 -12.45 6.06
CA HIS A 323 -7.36 -12.96 6.82
C HIS A 323 -6.17 -13.34 5.91
N ARG A 324 -4.97 -13.28 6.48
CA ARG A 324 -3.74 -13.75 5.84
C ARG A 324 -2.73 -14.26 6.86
N VAL A 325 -1.89 -15.18 6.45
CA VAL A 325 -0.70 -15.58 7.22
C VAL A 325 0.38 -14.52 7.00
N THR A 326 0.86 -13.88 8.05
CA THR A 326 1.91 -12.86 7.96
C THR A 326 3.27 -13.40 8.36
N SER A 327 3.31 -14.45 9.18
CA SER A 327 4.56 -15.06 9.62
C SER A 327 4.33 -16.51 10.06
N SER A 328 5.40 -17.33 10.00
CA SER A 328 5.34 -18.73 10.39
C SER A 328 6.69 -19.18 10.95
N SER A 329 6.66 -20.10 11.91
CA SER A 329 7.85 -20.88 12.30
C SER A 329 8.37 -21.72 11.14
N LYS A 330 9.66 -22.12 11.20
CA LYS A 330 10.31 -22.90 10.14
C LYS A 330 9.62 -24.24 9.87
N ASP A 331 9.07 -24.86 10.91
CA ASP A 331 8.31 -26.11 10.82
C ASP A 331 6.83 -25.93 10.43
N GLY A 332 6.37 -24.69 10.31
CA GLY A 332 4.98 -24.36 9.99
C GLY A 332 3.96 -24.63 11.10
N MET A 333 4.40 -25.05 12.28
CA MET A 333 3.50 -25.40 13.39
C MET A 333 2.93 -24.20 14.13
N VAL A 334 3.62 -23.07 14.09
CA VAL A 334 3.15 -21.82 14.70
C VAL A 334 3.06 -20.75 13.62
N ARG A 335 1.90 -20.11 13.51
CA ARG A 335 1.67 -19.07 12.50
C ARG A 335 1.03 -17.83 13.11
N ILE A 336 1.37 -16.68 12.59
CA ILE A 336 0.67 -15.43 12.89
C ILE A 336 -0.33 -15.16 11.78
N ILE A 337 -1.58 -14.99 12.19
CA ILE A 337 -2.69 -14.68 11.31
C ILE A 337 -3.10 -13.23 11.58
N GLU A 338 -3.02 -12.40 10.57
CA GLU A 338 -3.63 -11.09 10.57
C GLU A 338 -5.05 -11.22 10.04
N ALA A 339 -6.03 -10.65 10.75
CA ALA A 339 -7.42 -10.69 10.31
C ALA A 339 -8.17 -9.41 10.68
N TRP A 340 -9.06 -8.97 9.79
CA TRP A 340 -9.82 -7.73 9.97
C TRP A 340 -11.15 -7.77 9.21
N PRO A 341 -12.23 -7.16 9.72
CA PRO A 341 -13.38 -6.85 8.90
C PRO A 341 -13.03 -5.79 7.84
N PRO A 342 -13.63 -5.78 6.66
CA PRO A 342 -13.38 -4.76 5.64
C PRO A 342 -13.49 -3.33 6.19
N GLY A 343 -12.44 -2.52 6.00
CA GLY A 343 -12.36 -1.14 6.48
C GLY A 343 -12.08 -0.94 7.97
N TYR A 344 -11.80 -2.03 8.71
CA TYR A 344 -11.47 -1.97 10.14
C TYR A 344 -9.98 -2.24 10.40
N PRO A 345 -9.43 -1.79 11.54
CA PRO A 345 -8.07 -2.11 11.95
C PRO A 345 -7.84 -3.61 12.12
N SER A 346 -6.62 -4.03 11.87
CA SER A 346 -6.21 -5.43 11.95
C SER A 346 -6.16 -5.94 13.40
N ARG A 347 -6.44 -7.22 13.54
CA ARG A 347 -6.21 -8.05 14.72
C ARG A 347 -5.22 -9.14 14.35
N TYR A 348 -4.34 -9.44 15.25
CA TYR A 348 -3.35 -10.49 15.06
C TYR A 348 -3.66 -11.67 15.97
N TYR A 349 -3.61 -12.86 15.38
CA TYR A 349 -3.88 -14.10 16.09
C TYR A 349 -2.67 -15.04 15.99
N LEU A 350 -2.44 -15.78 17.04
CA LEU A 350 -1.48 -16.88 17.06
C LEU A 350 -2.20 -18.19 16.80
N PHE A 351 -1.85 -18.86 15.72
CA PHE A 351 -2.26 -20.23 15.42
C PHE A 351 -1.19 -21.20 15.88
N ASP A 352 -1.56 -22.17 16.74
CA ASP A 352 -0.71 -23.27 17.20
C ASP A 352 -1.32 -24.57 16.66
N ALA A 353 -0.63 -25.19 15.69
CA ALA A 353 -1.10 -26.41 15.03
C ALA A 353 -1.07 -27.63 15.96
N VAL A 354 -0.16 -27.67 16.93
CA VAL A 354 -0.03 -28.78 17.91
C VAL A 354 -1.20 -28.75 18.89
N GLN A 355 -1.58 -27.53 19.33
CA GLN A 355 -2.69 -27.34 20.27
C GLN A 355 -4.04 -27.18 19.58
N HIS A 356 -4.08 -27.13 18.23
CA HIS A 356 -5.27 -26.81 17.45
C HIS A 356 -5.98 -25.54 17.96
N ARG A 357 -5.21 -24.51 18.24
CA ARG A 357 -5.71 -23.29 18.91
C ARG A 357 -5.39 -22.04 18.11
N LEU A 358 -6.41 -21.18 17.98
CA LEU A 358 -6.28 -19.80 17.52
C LEU A 358 -6.51 -18.87 18.70
N SER A 359 -5.55 -18.00 19.03
CA SER A 359 -5.61 -17.09 20.16
C SER A 359 -5.34 -15.66 19.70
N LEU A 360 -6.12 -14.69 20.17
CA LEU A 360 -5.83 -13.27 19.93
C LEU A 360 -4.47 -12.94 20.54
N LEU A 361 -3.57 -12.38 19.71
CA LEU A 361 -2.24 -11.95 20.10
C LEU A 361 -2.22 -10.45 20.41
N GLY A 362 -2.86 -9.63 19.58
CA GLY A 362 -2.95 -8.18 19.75
C GLY A 362 -3.88 -7.53 18.74
N GLU A 363 -4.21 -6.28 18.96
CA GLU A 363 -5.02 -5.45 18.08
C GLU A 363 -4.20 -4.23 17.64
N GLN A 364 -4.27 -3.89 16.37
CA GLN A 364 -3.53 -2.75 15.81
C GLN A 364 -4.00 -1.42 16.44
N ARG A 365 -5.30 -1.26 16.62
CA ARG A 365 -5.93 -0.04 17.10
C ARG A 365 -7.01 -0.35 18.16
N PRO A 366 -6.62 -0.78 19.38
CA PRO A 366 -7.58 -1.07 20.45
C PRO A 366 -8.30 0.18 20.96
N ASP A 367 -7.73 1.36 20.75
CA ASP A 367 -8.27 2.67 21.10
C ASP A 367 -9.48 3.09 20.23
N ILE A 368 -9.69 2.46 19.08
CA ILE A 368 -10.84 2.71 18.21
C ILE A 368 -11.95 1.71 18.52
N ALA A 369 -13.02 2.17 19.14
CA ALA A 369 -14.17 1.32 19.39
C ALA A 369 -14.84 0.92 18.05
N PRO A 370 -15.02 -0.40 17.77
CA PRO A 370 -15.64 -0.85 16.51
C PRO A 370 -17.00 -0.21 16.21
N GLY A 371 -17.74 0.18 17.27
CA GLY A 371 -19.03 0.85 17.16
C GLY A 371 -18.99 2.29 16.62
N THR A 372 -17.81 2.91 16.47
CA THR A 372 -17.65 4.29 15.98
C THR A 372 -17.25 4.37 14.52
N LEU A 373 -16.79 3.27 13.92
CA LEU A 373 -16.32 3.24 12.54
C LEU A 373 -17.48 3.19 11.54
N GLY A 374 -17.30 3.86 10.42
CA GLY A 374 -18.20 3.84 9.29
C GLY A 374 -18.31 2.45 8.64
N ASN A 375 -19.42 2.21 7.97
CA ASN A 375 -19.69 0.93 7.30
C ASN A 375 -19.23 0.98 5.84
N VAL A 376 -18.44 -0.01 5.44
CA VAL A 376 -18.07 -0.21 4.03
C VAL A 376 -19.23 -0.87 3.29
N ARG A 377 -19.57 -0.32 2.13
CA ARG A 377 -20.53 -0.90 1.17
C ARG A 377 -19.87 -0.99 -0.20
N TYR A 378 -19.92 -2.15 -0.80
CA TYR A 378 -19.50 -2.38 -2.18
C TYR A 378 -20.68 -2.19 -3.11
N PHE A 379 -20.44 -1.69 -4.33
CA PHE A 379 -21.46 -1.53 -5.35
C PHE A 379 -20.86 -1.68 -6.74
N SER A 380 -21.72 -1.93 -7.72
CA SER A 380 -21.38 -1.89 -9.13
C SER A 380 -22.36 -0.97 -9.85
N PHE A 381 -21.93 -0.37 -10.95
CA PHE A 381 -22.77 0.49 -11.77
C PHE A 381 -22.44 0.33 -13.25
N ARG A 382 -23.37 0.74 -14.10
CA ARG A 382 -23.15 0.80 -15.53
C ARG A 382 -22.91 2.24 -15.93
N THR A 383 -21.82 2.47 -16.65
CA THR A 383 -21.57 3.75 -17.28
C THR A 383 -22.59 4.00 -18.41
N ARG A 384 -22.79 5.26 -18.78
CA ARG A 384 -23.72 5.67 -19.85
C ARG A 384 -23.39 5.06 -21.22
N ASP A 385 -22.15 4.62 -21.45
CA ASP A 385 -21.70 3.92 -22.65
C ASP A 385 -21.66 2.38 -22.47
N GLY A 386 -22.15 1.87 -21.32
CA GLY A 386 -22.44 0.47 -21.09
C GLY A 386 -21.35 -0.37 -20.47
N LEU A 387 -20.22 0.23 -20.06
CA LEU A 387 -19.18 -0.47 -19.28
C LEU A 387 -19.68 -0.75 -17.86
N THR A 388 -19.34 -1.90 -17.30
CA THR A 388 -19.61 -2.20 -15.89
C THR A 388 -18.41 -1.81 -15.06
N GLU A 389 -18.62 -0.99 -14.06
CA GLU A 389 -17.61 -0.53 -13.12
C GLU A 389 -18.02 -0.85 -11.68
N THR A 390 -17.05 -0.82 -10.77
CA THR A 390 -17.27 -1.14 -9.38
C THR A 390 -16.71 -0.07 -8.47
N GLY A 391 -17.12 -0.11 -7.20
CA GLY A 391 -16.57 0.80 -6.20
C GLY A 391 -16.94 0.38 -4.80
N TYR A 392 -16.49 1.16 -3.86
CA TYR A 392 -16.97 1.07 -2.49
C TYR A 392 -17.19 2.46 -1.90
N VAL A 393 -18.04 2.51 -0.89
CA VAL A 393 -18.31 3.72 -0.12
C VAL A 393 -18.22 3.41 1.37
N VAL A 394 -17.51 4.27 2.10
CA VAL A 394 -17.49 4.26 3.57
C VAL A 394 -18.57 5.20 4.06
N MET A 395 -19.64 4.61 4.61
CA MET A 395 -20.81 5.35 5.08
C MET A 395 -20.68 5.75 6.53
N PRO A 396 -21.08 6.94 6.94
CA PRO A 396 -21.20 7.30 8.34
C PRO A 396 -22.04 6.27 9.10
N ARG A 397 -21.56 5.83 10.27
CA ARG A 397 -22.29 4.84 11.08
C ARG A 397 -23.55 5.41 11.71
N GLN A 398 -23.45 6.64 12.17
CA GLN A 398 -24.57 7.40 12.74
C GLN A 398 -24.88 8.54 11.78
N ASN A 399 -26.04 8.49 11.17
CA ASN A 399 -26.61 9.63 10.49
C ASN A 399 -27.75 10.15 11.37
N PRO A 400 -27.53 11.20 12.17
CA PRO A 400 -28.58 11.77 13.01
C PRO A 400 -29.69 12.45 12.18
N ASP A 401 -29.39 12.80 10.91
CA ASP A 401 -30.36 13.31 9.95
C ASP A 401 -30.81 12.13 9.05
N PRO A 402 -32.14 11.89 8.90
CA PRO A 402 -32.65 10.88 7.98
C PRO A 402 -32.37 11.19 6.49
N LYS A 403 -31.81 12.37 6.19
CA LYS A 403 -31.45 12.76 4.83
C LYS A 403 -30.20 12.03 4.33
N PRO A 404 -30.10 11.82 3.00
CA PRO A 404 -28.86 11.35 2.39
C PRO A 404 -27.68 12.24 2.77
N VAL A 405 -26.50 11.62 3.00
CA VAL A 405 -25.31 12.32 3.49
C VAL A 405 -24.50 12.98 2.36
N PRO A 406 -23.71 14.03 2.63
CA PRO A 406 -22.74 14.53 1.69
C PRO A 406 -21.67 13.46 1.40
N VAL A 407 -21.06 13.53 0.22
CA VAL A 407 -20.02 12.57 -0.18
C VAL A 407 -18.75 13.28 -0.65
N LEU A 408 -17.63 12.74 -0.25
CA LEU A 408 -16.30 13.02 -0.80
C LEU A 408 -15.91 11.88 -1.74
N VAL A 409 -15.82 12.18 -3.02
CA VAL A 409 -15.32 11.25 -4.04
C VAL A 409 -13.80 11.36 -4.09
N MET A 410 -13.12 10.22 -4.04
CA MET A 410 -11.67 10.16 -4.18
C MET A 410 -11.31 9.98 -5.65
N GLY A 411 -10.57 10.94 -6.19
CA GLY A 411 -10.05 10.89 -7.54
C GLY A 411 -8.88 9.93 -7.68
N MET A 412 -8.59 9.49 -8.90
CA MET A 412 -7.41 8.66 -9.22
C MET A 412 -6.13 9.44 -8.94
N GLN A 413 -5.09 8.76 -8.49
CA GLN A 413 -3.74 9.36 -8.38
C GLN A 413 -3.03 9.37 -9.73
N TYR A 414 -3.17 8.30 -10.53
CA TYR A 414 -2.62 8.16 -11.89
C TYR A 414 -3.39 7.10 -12.69
N VAL A 415 -3.29 7.16 -14.00
CA VAL A 415 -3.88 6.16 -14.90
C VAL A 415 -3.16 4.82 -14.76
N GLY A 416 -3.91 3.73 -14.68
CA GLY A 416 -3.37 2.40 -14.45
C GLY A 416 -3.13 2.05 -12.98
N GLU A 417 -3.52 2.93 -12.06
CA GLU A 417 -3.58 2.61 -10.64
C GLU A 417 -4.46 1.38 -10.40
N HIS A 418 -4.01 0.48 -9.52
CA HIS A 418 -4.89 -0.61 -9.09
C HIS A 418 -6.15 -0.04 -8.46
N ALA A 419 -7.28 -0.64 -8.82
CA ALA A 419 -8.55 -0.24 -8.24
C ALA A 419 -8.46 -0.25 -6.71
N ALA A 420 -8.92 0.84 -6.10
CA ALA A 420 -8.96 0.93 -4.66
C ALA A 420 -9.85 -0.17 -4.08
N THR A 421 -9.36 -0.86 -3.07
CA THR A 421 -10.12 -1.87 -2.33
C THR A 421 -10.33 -1.39 -0.90
N ALA A 422 -11.52 -1.57 -0.35
CA ALA A 422 -11.78 -1.30 1.06
C ALA A 422 -11.23 -2.40 1.98
N LYS A 423 -10.20 -3.11 1.53
CA LYS A 423 -9.59 -4.22 2.24
C LYS A 423 -9.04 -3.77 3.59
N TYR A 424 -8.31 -2.67 3.62
CA TYR A 424 -7.62 -2.19 4.81
C TYR A 424 -8.33 -1.03 5.49
N PHE A 425 -8.02 -0.82 6.75
CA PHE A 425 -8.42 0.38 7.49
C PHE A 425 -7.80 1.63 6.85
N SER A 426 -8.66 2.57 6.47
CA SER A 426 -8.26 3.90 6.01
C SER A 426 -8.59 4.91 7.10
N ALA A 427 -7.58 5.43 7.78
CA ALA A 427 -7.75 6.47 8.81
C ALA A 427 -8.50 7.69 8.26
N ARG A 428 -8.14 8.13 7.06
CA ARG A 428 -8.75 9.24 6.33
C ARG A 428 -10.26 9.00 6.08
N ASP A 429 -10.60 7.87 5.47
CA ASP A 429 -11.98 7.58 5.09
C ASP A 429 -12.87 7.42 6.32
N GLN A 430 -12.34 6.76 7.36
CA GLN A 430 -13.04 6.59 8.63
C GLN A 430 -13.20 7.92 9.39
N TYR A 431 -12.20 8.80 9.30
CA TYR A 431 -12.31 10.13 9.90
C TYR A 431 -13.41 10.96 9.23
N PHE A 432 -13.45 11.02 7.89
CA PHE A 432 -14.53 11.74 7.18
C PHE A 432 -15.91 11.12 7.48
N ALA A 433 -16.02 9.79 7.52
CA ALA A 433 -17.24 9.11 7.90
C ALA A 433 -17.69 9.49 9.33
N SER A 434 -16.75 9.63 10.27
CA SER A 434 -17.07 10.10 11.64
C SER A 434 -17.56 11.55 11.68
N ARG A 435 -17.23 12.34 10.66
CA ARG A 435 -17.70 13.74 10.49
C ARG A 435 -19.01 13.84 9.70
N GLY A 436 -19.65 12.71 9.40
CA GLY A 436 -20.91 12.66 8.67
C GLY A 436 -20.79 12.78 7.16
N ILE A 437 -19.58 12.64 6.59
CA ILE A 437 -19.30 12.71 5.16
C ILE A 437 -18.98 11.30 4.67
N ALA A 438 -19.77 10.76 3.74
CA ALA A 438 -19.44 9.51 3.07
C ALA A 438 -18.18 9.67 2.22
N VAL A 439 -17.37 8.60 2.07
CA VAL A 439 -16.19 8.60 1.19
C VAL A 439 -16.35 7.53 0.15
N ALA A 440 -16.38 7.91 -1.13
CA ALA A 440 -16.57 7.01 -2.25
C ALA A 440 -15.30 6.84 -3.09
N HIS A 441 -15.03 5.61 -3.48
CA HIS A 441 -13.95 5.23 -4.38
C HIS A 441 -14.53 4.45 -5.55
N PHE A 442 -14.18 4.81 -6.77
CA PHE A 442 -14.61 4.13 -7.99
C PHE A 442 -13.42 3.51 -8.70
N ALA A 443 -13.58 2.28 -9.16
CA ALA A 443 -12.69 1.62 -10.09
C ALA A 443 -13.15 1.95 -11.52
N VAL A 444 -12.82 3.16 -11.96
CA VAL A 444 -13.18 3.65 -13.30
C VAL A 444 -12.33 3.00 -14.38
N ARG A 445 -12.77 3.11 -15.65
CA ARG A 445 -11.97 2.65 -16.79
C ARG A 445 -10.52 3.14 -16.71
N GLY A 446 -9.56 2.31 -17.11
CA GLY A 446 -8.14 2.60 -16.96
C GLY A 446 -7.54 2.06 -15.66
N SER A 447 -8.35 1.66 -14.66
CA SER A 447 -7.85 1.01 -13.46
C SER A 447 -7.31 -0.39 -13.77
N ALA A 448 -6.20 -0.78 -13.13
CA ALA A 448 -5.67 -2.13 -13.21
C ALA A 448 -6.48 -3.10 -12.33
N GLY A 449 -6.46 -4.38 -12.67
CA GLY A 449 -7.16 -5.43 -11.94
C GLY A 449 -8.38 -6.01 -12.65
N PHE A 450 -8.83 -5.41 -13.75
CA PHE A 450 -10.04 -5.78 -14.50
C PHE A 450 -9.74 -6.26 -15.93
N GLY A 451 -8.50 -6.64 -16.19
CA GLY A 451 -8.05 -7.07 -17.50
C GLY A 451 -7.58 -5.92 -18.39
N HIS A 452 -6.94 -6.30 -19.48
CA HIS A 452 -6.25 -5.39 -20.38
C HIS A 452 -7.21 -4.46 -21.13
N LYS A 453 -8.35 -4.97 -21.59
CA LYS A 453 -9.36 -4.16 -22.30
C LYS A 453 -9.92 -3.05 -21.42
N PHE A 454 -10.19 -3.36 -20.15
CA PHE A 454 -10.68 -2.37 -19.21
C PHE A 454 -9.62 -1.29 -18.94
N LYS A 455 -8.35 -1.69 -18.78
CA LYS A 455 -7.24 -0.77 -18.66
C LYS A 455 -7.09 0.12 -19.89
N GLN A 456 -7.08 -0.46 -21.10
CA GLN A 456 -6.99 0.29 -22.35
C GLN A 456 -8.20 1.21 -22.61
N ALA A 457 -9.39 0.86 -22.10
CA ALA A 457 -10.57 1.72 -22.23
C ALA A 457 -10.39 3.09 -21.56
N GLY A 458 -9.44 3.22 -20.64
CA GLY A 458 -9.06 4.47 -19.97
C GLY A 458 -7.98 5.27 -20.70
N ASP A 459 -7.31 4.70 -21.71
CA ASP A 459 -6.22 5.35 -22.40
C ASP A 459 -6.69 6.67 -23.03
N PHE A 460 -6.01 7.77 -22.68
CA PHE A 460 -6.35 9.14 -23.12
C PHE A 460 -7.77 9.62 -22.78
N GLN A 461 -8.48 8.97 -21.83
CA GLN A 461 -9.86 9.30 -21.47
C GLN A 461 -10.00 10.16 -20.21
N LEU A 462 -8.91 10.63 -19.62
CA LEU A 462 -8.91 11.41 -18.37
C LEU A 462 -9.78 12.66 -18.42
N ALA A 463 -9.77 13.37 -19.55
CA ALA A 463 -10.57 14.58 -19.75
C ALA A 463 -11.98 14.32 -20.31
N GLY A 464 -12.30 13.08 -20.61
CA GLY A 464 -13.54 12.70 -21.28
C GLY A 464 -14.33 11.63 -20.52
N LYS A 465 -14.20 10.37 -20.93
CA LYS A 465 -15.03 9.28 -20.42
C LYS A 465 -14.80 8.99 -18.94
N ILE A 466 -13.58 9.17 -18.41
CA ILE A 466 -13.29 8.99 -16.98
C ILE A 466 -14.06 10.02 -16.14
N VAL A 467 -14.18 11.26 -16.60
CA VAL A 467 -15.05 12.26 -15.95
C VAL A 467 -16.49 11.76 -15.88
N GLN A 468 -17.00 11.19 -16.99
CA GLN A 468 -18.37 10.65 -17.06
C GLN A 468 -18.55 9.43 -16.16
N ASP A 469 -17.52 8.59 -16.00
CA ASP A 469 -17.56 7.45 -15.08
C ASP A 469 -17.72 7.90 -13.61
N PHE A 470 -17.02 8.94 -13.21
CA PHE A 470 -17.21 9.55 -11.89
C PHE A 470 -18.63 10.09 -11.71
N GLU A 471 -19.19 10.76 -12.73
CA GLU A 471 -20.58 11.25 -12.70
C GLU A 471 -21.58 10.10 -12.58
N ASP A 472 -21.39 9.02 -13.35
CA ASP A 472 -22.26 7.85 -13.36
C ASP A 472 -22.20 7.09 -12.02
N GLY A 473 -21.01 6.98 -11.43
CA GLY A 473 -20.82 6.41 -10.08
C GLY A 473 -21.52 7.21 -8.99
N VAL A 474 -21.43 8.55 -9.04
CA VAL A 474 -22.17 9.44 -8.12
C VAL A 474 -23.68 9.29 -8.31
N ALA A 475 -24.15 9.25 -9.57
CA ALA A 475 -25.56 9.08 -9.89
C ALA A 475 -26.11 7.73 -9.35
N GLN A 476 -25.32 6.64 -9.43
CA GLN A 476 -25.69 5.36 -8.85
C GLN A 476 -25.85 5.42 -7.32
N LEU A 477 -24.89 6.02 -6.61
CA LEU A 477 -24.95 6.16 -5.16
C LEU A 477 -26.16 7.02 -4.72
N ALA A 478 -26.48 8.06 -5.51
CA ALA A 478 -27.66 8.90 -5.26
C ALA A 478 -28.97 8.15 -5.55
N HIS A 479 -29.03 7.38 -6.64
CA HIS A 479 -30.17 6.52 -6.98
C HIS A 479 -30.45 5.50 -5.87
N ASP A 480 -29.42 4.94 -5.27
CA ASP A 480 -29.52 3.99 -4.14
C ASP A 480 -29.87 4.67 -2.81
N GLY A 481 -30.06 5.99 -2.79
CA GLY A 481 -30.43 6.78 -1.63
C GLY A 481 -29.32 6.88 -0.56
N LEU A 482 -28.08 6.60 -0.93
CA LEU A 482 -26.94 6.61 -0.01
C LEU A 482 -26.37 8.02 0.21
N ILE A 483 -26.37 8.84 -0.83
CA ILE A 483 -25.75 10.18 -0.82
C ILE A 483 -26.71 11.24 -1.37
N ASP A 484 -26.45 12.50 -1.02
CA ASP A 484 -27.10 13.66 -1.58
C ASP A 484 -26.34 14.13 -2.85
N PRO A 485 -26.96 14.05 -4.04
CA PRO A 485 -26.30 14.46 -5.30
C PRO A 485 -25.99 15.97 -5.38
N HIS A 486 -26.56 16.78 -4.49
CA HIS A 486 -26.29 18.21 -4.39
C HIS A 486 -25.18 18.57 -3.40
N ARG A 487 -24.60 17.57 -2.73
CA ARG A 487 -23.53 17.73 -1.72
C ARG A 487 -22.37 16.78 -2.00
N VAL A 488 -21.78 16.92 -3.20
CA VAL A 488 -20.69 16.07 -3.71
C VAL A 488 -19.41 16.88 -3.82
N ALA A 489 -18.34 16.45 -3.17
CA ALA A 489 -17.00 16.99 -3.37
C ALA A 489 -16.09 15.98 -4.05
N LEU A 490 -15.09 16.48 -4.78
CA LEU A 490 -14.03 15.67 -5.39
C LEU A 490 -12.70 16.01 -4.72
N MET A 491 -11.91 15.00 -4.36
CA MET A 491 -10.57 15.18 -3.81
C MET A 491 -9.55 14.40 -4.61
N GLY A 492 -8.44 15.04 -4.97
CA GLY A 492 -7.31 14.38 -5.59
C GLY A 492 -5.98 14.71 -4.90
N TYR A 493 -5.03 13.80 -4.99
CA TYR A 493 -3.69 13.90 -4.44
C TYR A 493 -2.64 13.92 -5.55
N ARG A 494 -1.63 14.80 -5.45
CA ARG A 494 -0.55 14.97 -6.44
C ARG A 494 -1.12 15.19 -7.85
N LEU A 495 -0.80 14.33 -8.81
CA LEU A 495 -1.35 14.37 -10.16
C LEU A 495 -2.88 14.24 -10.16
N GLY A 496 -3.43 13.40 -9.29
CA GLY A 496 -4.87 13.28 -9.09
C GLY A 496 -5.53 14.59 -8.63
N GLY A 497 -4.79 15.48 -7.96
CA GLY A 497 -5.28 16.82 -7.61
C GLY A 497 -5.50 17.70 -8.83
N LEU A 498 -4.61 17.63 -9.82
CA LEU A 498 -4.78 18.32 -11.10
C LEU A 498 -5.99 17.78 -11.86
N PHE A 499 -6.15 16.46 -11.92
CA PHE A 499 -7.31 15.83 -12.56
C PHE A 499 -8.61 16.16 -11.83
N ALA A 500 -8.60 16.26 -10.50
CA ALA A 500 -9.77 16.68 -9.72
C ALA A 500 -10.16 18.13 -10.05
N LEU A 501 -9.21 19.05 -10.14
CA LEU A 501 -9.47 20.44 -10.55
C LEU A 501 -10.04 20.51 -11.98
N HIS A 502 -9.44 19.78 -12.93
CA HIS A 502 -9.94 19.68 -14.30
C HIS A 502 -11.36 19.11 -14.34
N THR A 503 -11.60 17.98 -13.67
CA THR A 503 -12.91 17.34 -13.60
C THR A 503 -13.97 18.27 -13.02
N ALA A 504 -13.67 18.96 -11.93
CA ALA A 504 -14.58 19.95 -11.33
C ALA A 504 -14.82 21.19 -12.22
N ALA A 505 -13.90 21.50 -13.14
CA ALA A 505 -14.08 22.59 -14.10
C ALA A 505 -14.99 22.22 -15.28
N VAL A 506 -15.07 20.94 -15.66
CA VAL A 506 -15.82 20.47 -16.83
C VAL A 506 -17.12 19.73 -16.47
N SER A 507 -17.32 19.35 -15.22
CA SER A 507 -18.48 18.63 -14.69
C SER A 507 -19.32 19.54 -13.79
N THR A 508 -20.64 19.36 -13.79
CA THR A 508 -21.59 20.03 -12.89
C THR A 508 -21.97 19.17 -11.68
N THR A 509 -21.47 17.95 -11.61
CA THR A 509 -21.79 16.99 -10.53
C THR A 509 -21.16 17.40 -9.20
N PHE A 510 -20.01 18.06 -9.23
CA PHE A 510 -19.25 18.40 -8.01
C PHE A 510 -19.54 19.83 -7.57
N GLN A 511 -19.76 20.03 -6.27
CA GLN A 511 -20.00 21.33 -5.65
C GLN A 511 -18.76 21.89 -4.93
N ALA A 512 -17.72 21.08 -4.74
CA ALA A 512 -16.44 21.50 -4.20
C ALA A 512 -15.30 20.60 -4.69
N VAL A 513 -14.07 21.14 -4.70
CA VAL A 513 -12.89 20.37 -5.05
C VAL A 513 -11.78 20.61 -4.03
N VAL A 514 -11.05 19.53 -3.68
CA VAL A 514 -9.85 19.57 -2.82
C VAL A 514 -8.67 19.05 -3.61
N ALA A 515 -7.66 19.89 -3.78
CA ALA A 515 -6.41 19.55 -4.47
C ALA A 515 -5.27 19.50 -3.44
N TYR A 516 -4.77 18.28 -3.16
CA TYR A 516 -3.78 18.04 -2.11
C TYR A 516 -2.42 17.72 -2.73
N ASN A 517 -1.39 18.51 -2.36
CA ASN A 517 -0.02 18.42 -2.91
C ASN A 517 0.00 18.32 -4.43
N THR A 518 -0.84 19.11 -5.09
CA THR A 518 -1.12 18.99 -6.51
C THR A 518 0.09 19.38 -7.35
N GLN A 519 0.40 18.51 -8.30
CA GLN A 519 1.36 18.75 -9.37
C GLN A 519 0.61 19.33 -10.58
N CYS A 520 1.16 20.33 -11.24
CA CYS A 520 0.50 21.00 -12.37
C CYS A 520 1.32 20.98 -13.67
N ASP A 521 2.59 20.62 -13.59
CA ASP A 521 3.46 20.52 -14.77
C ASP A 521 3.65 19.05 -15.16
N LEU A 522 2.89 18.62 -16.16
CA LEU A 522 2.97 17.28 -16.73
C LEU A 522 4.13 17.13 -17.72
N THR A 523 4.79 18.24 -18.06
CA THR A 523 5.95 18.25 -18.96
C THR A 523 7.27 18.20 -18.20
N ALA A 524 7.26 18.49 -16.90
CA ALA A 524 8.47 18.42 -16.07
C ALA A 524 8.92 16.98 -15.85
N SER A 525 10.22 16.75 -15.93
CA SER A 525 10.87 15.45 -15.72
C SER A 525 10.64 14.80 -14.36
N ASP A 526 10.12 15.57 -13.41
CA ASP A 526 9.96 15.16 -12.00
C ASP A 526 8.66 14.42 -11.69
N ILE A 527 7.75 14.29 -12.67
CA ILE A 527 6.45 13.62 -12.48
C ILE A 527 6.56 12.11 -12.53
N SER A 528 7.49 11.63 -13.30
CA SER A 528 7.83 10.21 -13.33
C SER A 528 9.19 10.02 -12.68
N TRP A 529 9.40 8.88 -12.05
CA TRP A 529 10.72 8.38 -11.67
C TRP A 529 11.64 8.21 -12.90
N GLN A 530 11.12 8.54 -14.07
CA GLN A 530 11.80 8.61 -15.37
C GLN A 530 12.17 10.06 -15.64
N SER A 531 13.33 10.28 -16.17
CA SER A 531 13.92 11.59 -16.49
C SER A 531 13.29 12.30 -17.72
N SER A 532 12.09 11.87 -18.16
CA SER A 532 11.43 12.40 -19.35
C SER A 532 10.00 12.83 -19.06
N SER A 533 9.55 13.89 -19.72
CA SER A 533 8.15 14.34 -19.74
C SER A 533 7.21 13.18 -20.11
N ILE A 534 5.99 13.16 -19.55
CA ILE A 534 4.94 12.21 -19.96
C ILE A 534 4.72 12.28 -21.48
N ALA A 535 4.67 13.48 -22.05
CA ALA A 535 4.48 13.68 -23.48
C ALA A 535 5.67 13.17 -24.33
N GLU A 536 6.84 13.01 -23.75
CA GLU A 536 8.06 12.53 -24.43
C GLU A 536 8.28 11.02 -24.28
N THR A 537 7.40 10.33 -23.54
CA THR A 537 7.47 8.89 -23.39
C THR A 537 7.15 8.20 -24.72
N PRO A 538 8.06 7.38 -25.28
CA PRO A 538 7.88 6.78 -26.61
C PRO A 538 6.54 6.03 -26.77
N THR A 539 6.09 5.34 -25.75
CA THR A 539 4.79 4.63 -25.74
C THR A 539 3.63 5.61 -25.87
N ILE A 540 3.65 6.71 -25.13
CA ILE A 540 2.58 7.73 -25.17
C ILE A 540 2.58 8.42 -26.53
N ILE A 541 3.75 8.79 -27.08
CA ILE A 541 3.86 9.38 -28.42
C ILE A 541 3.25 8.45 -29.48
N LYS A 542 3.59 7.18 -29.44
CA LYS A 542 3.08 6.18 -30.39
C LYS A 542 1.56 6.02 -30.26
N GLN A 543 1.06 5.85 -29.05
CA GLN A 543 -0.37 5.68 -28.78
C GLN A 543 -1.19 6.93 -29.11
N ALA A 544 -0.64 8.11 -28.87
CA ALA A 544 -1.27 9.39 -29.22
C ALA A 544 -1.30 9.64 -30.73
N GLY A 545 -0.50 8.93 -31.52
CA GLY A 545 -0.40 9.15 -32.95
C GLY A 545 0.67 10.17 -33.37
N GLY A 546 1.61 10.47 -32.49
CA GLY A 546 2.76 11.34 -32.74
C GLY A 546 3.06 12.31 -31.59
N THR A 547 4.22 12.93 -31.65
CA THR A 547 4.72 13.83 -30.59
C THR A 547 3.78 15.01 -30.34
N GLN A 548 3.29 15.69 -31.39
CA GLN A 548 2.38 16.83 -31.22
C GLN A 548 1.08 16.41 -30.56
N ALA A 549 0.49 15.27 -30.96
CA ALA A 549 -0.73 14.75 -30.35
C ALA A 549 -0.53 14.38 -28.87
N ALA A 550 0.64 13.87 -28.50
CA ALA A 550 0.97 13.61 -27.10
C ALA A 550 1.07 14.93 -26.29
N TYR A 551 1.69 15.96 -26.80
CA TYR A 551 1.70 17.29 -26.17
C TYR A 551 0.29 17.88 -26.06
N ASP A 552 -0.55 17.79 -27.10
CA ASP A 552 -1.92 18.30 -27.06
C ASP A 552 -2.78 17.62 -25.99
N LEU A 553 -2.56 16.31 -25.77
CA LEU A 553 -3.20 15.56 -24.68
C LEU A 553 -2.78 16.04 -23.30
N VAL A 554 -1.51 16.39 -23.12
CA VAL A 554 -0.99 16.88 -21.85
C VAL A 554 -1.45 18.32 -21.59
N HIS A 555 -1.42 19.17 -22.60
CA HIS A 555 -1.79 20.60 -22.51
C HIS A 555 -3.23 20.84 -22.07
N GLN A 556 -4.16 19.90 -22.32
CA GLN A 556 -5.55 20.05 -21.83
C GLN A 556 -5.66 20.07 -20.31
N PHE A 557 -4.64 19.53 -19.58
CA PHE A 557 -4.58 19.52 -18.13
C PHE A 557 -3.76 20.68 -17.55
N GLU A 558 -3.17 21.51 -18.38
CA GLU A 558 -2.53 22.72 -17.86
C GLU A 558 -3.59 23.62 -17.19
N PRO A 559 -3.34 24.18 -16.01
CA PRO A 559 -4.31 25.00 -15.30
C PRO A 559 -4.95 26.09 -16.17
N GLU A 560 -4.16 26.71 -17.05
CA GLU A 560 -4.63 27.76 -17.97
C GLU A 560 -5.69 27.28 -18.97
N SER A 561 -5.73 26.00 -19.32
CA SER A 561 -6.67 25.45 -20.30
C SER A 561 -8.09 25.27 -19.75
N PHE A 562 -8.23 25.08 -18.44
CA PHE A 562 -9.53 24.78 -17.81
C PHE A 562 -9.93 25.75 -16.69
N MET A 563 -8.99 26.50 -16.08
CA MET A 563 -9.26 27.32 -14.89
C MET A 563 -10.40 28.31 -15.09
N ALA A 564 -10.53 28.88 -16.29
CA ALA A 564 -11.64 29.81 -16.61
C ALA A 564 -13.02 29.14 -16.38
N LYS A 565 -13.15 27.83 -16.62
CA LYS A 565 -14.39 27.06 -16.49
C LYS A 565 -14.70 26.63 -15.06
N LEU A 566 -13.70 26.62 -14.16
CA LEU A 566 -13.90 26.22 -12.77
C LEU A 566 -14.88 27.18 -12.08
N SER A 567 -16.06 26.69 -11.71
CA SER A 567 -17.15 27.47 -11.12
C SER A 567 -17.41 27.13 -9.65
N VAL A 568 -16.81 26.07 -9.13
CA VAL A 568 -17.00 25.60 -7.77
C VAL A 568 -15.85 26.06 -6.86
N PRO A 569 -16.12 26.24 -5.55
CA PRO A 569 -15.07 26.55 -4.60
C PRO A 569 -14.02 25.45 -4.53
N ALA A 570 -12.76 25.86 -4.44
CA ALA A 570 -11.61 24.97 -4.35
C ALA A 570 -10.84 25.13 -3.04
N MET A 571 -10.26 24.04 -2.55
CA MET A 571 -9.25 24.08 -1.50
C MET A 571 -7.95 23.53 -2.05
N LEU A 572 -6.89 24.34 -1.92
CA LEU A 572 -5.52 23.96 -2.21
C LEU A 572 -4.80 23.72 -0.89
N ILE A 573 -4.33 22.52 -0.65
CA ILE A 573 -3.61 22.16 0.56
C ILE A 573 -2.26 21.54 0.21
N TYR A 574 -1.20 22.06 0.80
CA TYR A 574 0.17 21.61 0.56
C TYR A 574 0.87 21.31 1.89
N THR A 575 1.66 20.26 1.86
CA THR A 575 2.51 19.87 2.99
C THR A 575 3.96 19.86 2.52
N SER A 576 4.84 20.50 3.28
CA SER A 576 6.28 20.40 3.06
C SER A 576 6.76 19.05 3.59
N TRP A 577 7.12 18.13 2.70
CA TRP A 577 7.72 16.86 3.10
C TRP A 577 9.18 16.84 2.70
N TYR A 578 10.03 16.42 3.61
CA TYR A 578 11.46 16.28 3.39
C TYR A 578 11.75 15.42 2.13
N GLY A 579 12.45 16.00 1.16
CA GLY A 579 12.79 15.37 -0.11
C GLY A 579 11.85 15.67 -1.29
N TYR A 580 10.69 16.29 -1.07
CA TYR A 580 9.76 16.71 -2.14
C TYR A 580 9.55 18.23 -2.13
N THR A 581 10.63 18.99 -2.30
CA THR A 581 10.59 20.46 -2.50
C THR A 581 9.91 20.87 -3.82
N PHE A 582 9.52 19.89 -4.65
CA PHE A 582 8.90 20.12 -5.96
C PHE A 582 7.48 20.68 -5.90
N SER A 583 6.78 20.52 -4.78
CA SER A 583 5.39 20.94 -4.70
C SER A 583 5.21 22.46 -4.59
N LEU A 584 6.14 23.20 -3.99
CA LEU A 584 5.97 24.64 -3.77
C LEU A 584 6.04 25.49 -5.05
N PRO A 585 6.98 25.28 -5.99
CA PRO A 585 6.96 25.98 -7.29
C PRO A 585 5.68 25.70 -8.08
N GLN A 586 5.22 24.47 -8.09
CA GLN A 586 3.99 24.07 -8.77
C GLN A 586 2.76 24.61 -8.06
N ALA A 587 2.76 24.69 -6.72
CA ALA A 587 1.74 25.37 -5.94
C ALA A 587 1.61 26.84 -6.32
N ALA A 588 2.73 27.54 -6.50
CA ALA A 588 2.75 28.95 -6.94
C ALA A 588 2.14 29.09 -8.35
N GLN A 589 2.44 28.18 -9.26
CA GLN A 589 1.87 28.18 -10.62
C GLN A 589 0.36 27.98 -10.58
N ILE A 590 -0.16 27.02 -9.82
CA ILE A 590 -1.61 26.82 -9.67
C ILE A 590 -2.28 28.05 -9.08
N ARG A 591 -1.72 28.61 -8.00
CA ARG A 591 -2.26 29.82 -7.36
C ARG A 591 -2.31 31.00 -8.35
N SER A 592 -1.24 31.21 -9.10
CA SER A 592 -1.19 32.25 -10.15
C SER A 592 -2.32 32.08 -11.17
N SER A 593 -2.65 30.84 -11.57
CA SER A 593 -3.77 30.58 -12.48
C SER A 593 -5.12 30.91 -11.82
N PHE A 594 -5.34 30.55 -10.54
CA PHE A 594 -6.55 30.96 -9.80
C PHE A 594 -6.70 32.48 -9.75
N GLU A 595 -5.63 33.20 -9.43
CA GLU A 595 -5.61 34.66 -9.35
C GLU A 595 -5.87 35.33 -10.70
N LYS A 596 -5.20 34.85 -11.74
CA LYS A 596 -5.38 35.35 -13.13
C LYS A 596 -6.81 35.20 -13.61
N HIS A 597 -7.47 34.11 -13.26
CA HIS A 597 -8.85 33.84 -13.65
C HIS A 597 -9.89 34.29 -12.61
N HIS A 598 -9.47 35.06 -11.59
CA HIS A 598 -10.33 35.58 -10.52
C HIS A 598 -11.16 34.51 -9.81
N LYS A 599 -10.56 33.31 -9.59
CA LYS A 599 -11.22 32.20 -8.91
C LYS A 599 -10.94 32.24 -7.41
N THR A 600 -11.99 31.95 -6.63
CA THR A 600 -11.87 31.88 -5.17
C THR A 600 -11.36 30.50 -4.75
N TYR A 601 -10.39 30.48 -3.85
CA TYR A 601 -9.86 29.25 -3.26
C TYR A 601 -9.48 29.43 -1.79
N ALA A 602 -9.59 28.35 -1.02
CA ALA A 602 -8.99 28.26 0.32
C ALA A 602 -7.56 27.74 0.16
N TRP A 603 -6.63 28.37 0.87
CA TRP A 603 -5.22 27.96 0.89
C TRP A 603 -4.84 27.45 2.27
N SER A 604 -4.11 26.34 2.33
CA SER A 604 -3.46 25.87 3.53
C SER A 604 -2.09 25.27 3.21
N GLU A 605 -1.10 25.71 3.94
CA GLU A 605 0.24 25.14 3.94
C GLU A 605 0.51 24.56 5.33
N ILE A 606 1.01 23.34 5.37
CA ILE A 606 1.35 22.62 6.60
C ILE A 606 2.81 22.25 6.51
N ASP A 607 3.60 22.80 7.42
CA ASP A 607 5.01 22.51 7.50
C ASP A 607 5.25 21.16 8.15
N TYR A 608 5.73 20.21 7.34
CA TYR A 608 5.89 18.82 7.69
C TYR A 608 7.36 18.43 7.69
N HIS A 609 7.93 18.25 8.87
CA HIS A 609 9.28 17.74 9.03
C HIS A 609 9.25 16.22 9.20
N ALA A 610 9.66 15.47 8.18
CA ALA A 610 9.54 14.01 8.05
C ALA A 610 10.37 13.20 9.07
N SER A 611 11.19 13.84 9.90
CA SER A 611 12.04 13.14 10.86
C SER A 611 11.29 12.49 12.04
N ASP A 612 9.97 12.69 12.13
CA ASP A 612 9.20 12.30 13.29
C ASP A 612 7.84 11.74 12.86
N ARG A 613 7.72 10.40 12.86
CA ARG A 613 6.47 9.70 12.52
C ARG A 613 5.32 10.03 13.46
N VAL A 614 5.61 10.38 14.71
CA VAL A 614 4.58 10.81 15.66
C VAL A 614 4.04 12.17 15.26
N LYS A 615 4.90 13.08 14.82
CA LYS A 615 4.48 14.34 14.22
C LYS A 615 3.73 14.11 12.90
N THR A 616 4.08 13.05 12.12
CA THR A 616 3.32 12.64 10.94
C THR A 616 1.83 12.46 11.25
N SER A 617 1.51 11.73 12.31
CA SER A 617 0.13 11.50 12.74
C SER A 617 -0.60 12.79 13.10
N ALA A 618 0.07 13.74 13.77
CA ALA A 618 -0.49 15.04 14.11
C ALA A 618 -0.72 15.91 12.86
N TYR A 619 0.22 15.90 11.90
CA TYR A 619 0.08 16.63 10.64
C TYR A 619 -1.03 16.05 9.75
N GLU A 620 -1.16 14.73 9.69
CA GLU A 620 -2.30 14.10 9.00
C GLU A 620 -3.61 14.49 9.66
N ALA A 621 -3.70 14.42 10.98
CA ALA A 621 -4.87 14.86 11.73
C ALA A 621 -5.22 16.32 11.46
N GLU A 622 -4.24 17.23 11.45
CA GLU A 622 -4.42 18.63 11.10
C GLU A 622 -4.90 18.81 9.68
N THR A 623 -4.22 18.15 8.73
CA THR A 623 -4.54 18.20 7.29
C THR A 623 -5.98 17.80 7.02
N TYR A 624 -6.39 16.64 7.50
CA TYR A 624 -7.73 16.13 7.25
C TYR A 624 -8.80 16.86 8.07
N THR A 625 -8.45 17.44 9.22
CA THR A 625 -9.36 18.33 9.95
C THR A 625 -9.65 19.60 9.15
N LYS A 626 -8.64 20.27 8.59
CA LYS A 626 -8.82 21.45 7.74
C LYS A 626 -9.69 21.13 6.51
N ILE A 627 -9.48 19.98 5.88
CA ILE A 627 -10.30 19.52 4.75
C ILE A 627 -11.75 19.26 5.21
N ALA A 628 -11.97 18.55 6.30
CA ALA A 628 -13.30 18.26 6.81
C ALA A 628 -14.08 19.54 7.17
N ASP A 629 -13.42 20.51 7.80
CA ASP A 629 -14.02 21.79 8.16
C ASP A 629 -14.36 22.65 6.92
N TYR A 630 -13.51 22.58 5.88
CA TYR A 630 -13.79 23.20 4.59
C TYR A 630 -15.03 22.58 3.93
N LEU A 631 -15.09 21.24 3.85
CA LEU A 631 -16.21 20.51 3.26
C LEU A 631 -17.50 20.75 4.04
N ALA A 632 -17.48 20.77 5.36
CA ALA A 632 -18.65 21.05 6.21
C ALA A 632 -19.21 22.47 6.00
N LYS A 633 -18.40 23.43 5.59
CA LYS A 633 -18.84 24.80 5.23
C LYS A 633 -19.38 24.88 3.81
N THR A 634 -18.85 24.08 2.90
CA THR A 634 -19.10 24.19 1.46
C THR A 634 -20.26 23.30 1.00
N LEU A 635 -20.43 22.13 1.62
CA LEU A 635 -21.48 21.14 1.30
C LEU A 635 -22.70 21.26 2.24
N LYS A 636 -23.16 22.48 2.46
CA LYS A 636 -24.34 22.73 3.34
C LYS A 636 -25.66 22.39 2.67
#